data_d52a2ea0407654a0baceb3cf783e2f7f
#
_entry.id   d52a2ea0407654a0baceb3cf783e2f7f
#
_cell.length_a   1.000
_cell.length_b   1.000
_cell.length_c   1.000
_cell.angle_alpha   90.00
_cell.angle_beta   90.00
_cell.angle_gamma   90.00
#
_symmetry.space_group_name_H-M   'P 1'
#
loop_
_entity.id
_entity.type
_entity.pdbx_description
1 polymer ?
#
loop_
_entity_poly.entity_id
_entity_poly.type
_entity_poly.pdbx_seq_one_letter_code
_entity_poly.pdbx_strand_id
1 'polypeptide(L)'
;MYKKVIGVLATFAVLLSGSVLNYTDAQSKYMDQYSMPDPQVWGMIKYGGLTPDLYTGTVRAEIPIYTYTDPDFEIPVSLTYASNGYMPNTQANFCGLGWSLNAGGCITRRVQGERDVFGNMGSLSGYYDYVRGNYTAEVGYGSHLKAEGNTLYYKLPNSPSCETEPDIYMFSFLGINGKFVIDPSGNPVVFDSDVPSGEITVDLSGFRQDWPYSYIIIKTGDGYEYLFGALWDYVTEGGEYRLGTNVYSYNPATQKPSNSRDHYDSWHLKEIKAPNGRKVTYAYRIGEDTMVQTRAPGASYSTTTSAKIGLDNSGTIITRLNEEWVTSSQAAATWFLDRTWYTVLPSSISVDGNCEITFTYSSRKSEKGYLHAMLDTLATPKKLSTIKVTDKISDTELLNASLDYRYPSESGNQVIMLSSVTIDGLGSYLMEYYKESDAFPYLGCHALDHWGYYNSATGYGNGASLIPKVTLDDNYVETISSSNRNPDPDKAVTGMLKTLTYPTGGHTEYKYEAHTYGKIVVRNSVTHGRFRLDALNVEAVAGGLRLKEIVDHASDGVESRTRYEYSTDEGISSGIMMDFPRYCMCAIKEGTAYGTQMYQYENTVSSSCPGYLLDGTYIGYSSVKEIYGDGSSKVTKFSSWEEFPDMLDDNDPIPSGQEHPELVHIDFTYPAYYYNIIRTPTSAGSLRGKVMSVRHFSTDGSLLRTDAMTYEDDWSGLEYLKSVKVAADSIYIHHTLCETPRLTGKDIIYPDGTVKEEVYTYNAQNQLRSSSMLNCDDSRHTTYYFYPQDIAAGSRTAVEQEMVDSNFISAPVYVIQTNRTGSSEKMTSAIRTGFKKVSLDTTQIFAKSFESMAEITSSLSVTSPVGALNLANRLNYKTLFTWNDYNRLGRPCHMTDVDGVPSLLLWGYGGLYPVAQLKNVTPSQMAAAVHASNAHKSVLGWNGLDTAGASAFRGISNSAVTVWKWKPFVGISEKTGPDGRTTSWSYDEYGRLESVTGPDGYKISEYRYNIK
;
A
#
# COMPACT_ATOMS: atom_id res chain seq x y z
N MET A 1 -4.98 -58.34 3.72
CA MET A 1 -3.82 -57.72 4.37
C MET A 1 -2.94 -56.92 3.40
N TYR A 2 -2.62 -57.49 2.23
CA TYR A 2 -1.80 -56.77 1.22
C TYR A 2 -2.39 -55.47 0.62
N LYS A 3 -3.72 -55.39 0.48
CA LYS A 3 -4.38 -54.15 -0.06
C LYS A 3 -4.44 -52.98 0.93
N LYS A 4 -4.32 -53.25 2.25
CA LYS A 4 -4.24 -52.17 3.26
C LYS A 4 -2.82 -51.62 3.41
N VAL A 5 -1.79 -52.43 3.14
CA VAL A 5 -0.38 -51.97 3.17
C VAL A 5 -0.05 -51.10 1.96
N ILE A 6 -0.62 -51.40 0.78
CA ILE A 6 -0.45 -50.59 -0.41
C ILE A 6 -1.19 -49.24 -0.29
N GLY A 7 -2.37 -49.20 0.38
CA GLY A 7 -3.10 -47.95 0.67
C GLY A 7 -2.35 -47.01 1.63
N VAL A 8 -1.71 -47.59 2.65
CA VAL A 8 -0.94 -46.82 3.64
C VAL A 8 0.38 -46.35 3.03
N LEU A 9 1.01 -47.16 2.18
CA LEU A 9 2.21 -46.73 1.45
C LEU A 9 1.91 -45.69 0.33
N ALA A 10 0.74 -45.73 -0.30
CA ALA A 10 0.32 -44.73 -1.24
C ALA A 10 -0.07 -43.38 -0.56
N THR A 11 -0.71 -43.44 0.63
CA THR A 11 -1.00 -42.28 1.43
C THR A 11 0.27 -41.67 2.05
N PHE A 12 1.22 -42.54 2.45
CA PHE A 12 2.54 -42.03 2.88
C PHE A 12 3.38 -41.50 1.71
N ALA A 13 3.25 -42.03 0.51
CA ALA A 13 3.91 -41.51 -0.70
C ALA A 13 3.29 -40.17 -1.14
N VAL A 14 1.99 -39.96 -0.96
CA VAL A 14 1.32 -38.68 -1.24
C VAL A 14 1.61 -37.63 -0.17
N LEU A 15 1.70 -38.02 1.11
CA LEU A 15 2.13 -37.13 2.20
C LEU A 15 3.63 -36.82 2.14
N LEU A 16 4.46 -37.76 1.73
CA LEU A 16 5.86 -37.52 1.41
C LEU A 16 6.04 -36.74 0.10
N SER A 17 5.17 -36.93 -0.91
CA SER A 17 5.25 -36.15 -2.14
C SER A 17 4.76 -34.70 -1.95
N GLY A 18 3.81 -34.41 -1.05
CA GLY A 18 3.43 -33.02 -0.70
C GLY A 18 4.53 -32.29 0.07
N SER A 19 5.20 -32.97 1.00
CA SER A 19 6.33 -32.39 1.73
C SER A 19 7.67 -32.53 0.98
N VAL A 20 7.85 -33.59 0.16
CA VAL A 20 9.02 -33.76 -0.71
C VAL A 20 8.94 -32.85 -1.94
N LEU A 21 7.75 -32.47 -2.42
CA LEU A 21 7.62 -31.43 -3.45
C LEU A 21 8.04 -30.05 -2.94
N ASN A 22 7.79 -29.74 -1.67
CA ASN A 22 8.34 -28.52 -1.06
C ASN A 22 9.85 -28.62 -0.77
N TYR A 23 10.44 -29.81 -0.73
CA TYR A 23 11.88 -30.03 -0.52
C TYR A 23 12.68 -30.17 -1.80
N THR A 24 12.11 -30.73 -2.85
CA THR A 24 12.62 -30.52 -4.20
C THR A 24 12.48 -29.04 -4.59
N ASP A 25 11.50 -28.30 -4.04
CA ASP A 25 11.37 -26.87 -4.23
C ASP A 25 12.51 -26.05 -3.58
N ALA A 26 13.17 -26.47 -2.52
CA ALA A 26 14.35 -25.71 -2.07
C ALA A 26 15.56 -25.93 -2.97
N GLN A 27 15.74 -27.11 -3.54
CA GLN A 27 16.67 -27.33 -4.66
C GLN A 27 16.11 -26.82 -6.00
N SER A 28 14.81 -26.99 -6.26
CA SER A 28 14.14 -26.49 -7.44
C SER A 28 13.91 -25.00 -7.35
N LYS A 29 13.69 -24.41 -6.20
CA LYS A 29 13.47 -22.97 -6.03
C LYS A 29 14.67 -22.13 -6.48
N TYR A 30 15.90 -22.64 -6.28
CA TYR A 30 17.08 -22.04 -6.92
C TYR A 30 17.22 -22.40 -8.40
N MET A 31 16.50 -23.41 -8.87
CA MET A 31 16.56 -23.91 -10.25
C MET A 31 15.29 -23.49 -11.02
N ASP A 32 14.14 -23.47 -10.37
CA ASP A 32 12.86 -23.01 -10.93
C ASP A 32 12.72 -21.48 -10.94
N GLN A 33 13.44 -20.76 -10.08
CA GLN A 33 13.60 -19.30 -10.17
C GLN A 33 14.23 -18.84 -11.49
N TYR A 34 14.93 -19.75 -12.17
CA TYR A 34 15.55 -19.52 -13.47
C TYR A 34 14.89 -20.33 -14.59
N SER A 35 13.74 -20.96 -14.31
CA SER A 35 12.89 -21.41 -15.38
C SER A 35 12.36 -20.15 -16.07
N MET A 36 12.50 -20.13 -17.36
CA MET A 36 11.96 -19.08 -18.20
C MET A 36 10.52 -18.77 -17.82
N PRO A 37 10.09 -17.50 -17.91
CA PRO A 37 8.68 -17.21 -17.96
C PRO A 37 8.09 -18.11 -19.06
N ASP A 38 7.22 -19.03 -18.66
CA ASP A 38 6.42 -19.82 -19.57
C ASP A 38 5.81 -18.84 -20.58
N PRO A 39 5.77 -19.18 -21.89
CA PRO A 39 5.02 -18.39 -22.87
C PRO A 39 3.58 -18.11 -22.43
N GLN A 40 3.02 -18.91 -21.52
CA GLN A 40 1.77 -18.59 -20.84
C GLN A 40 1.86 -17.37 -19.91
N VAL A 41 3.01 -17.08 -19.31
CA VAL A 41 3.21 -15.82 -18.54
C VAL A 41 3.22 -14.61 -19.48
N TRP A 42 3.79 -14.76 -20.68
CA TRP A 42 3.61 -13.78 -21.77
C TRP A 42 2.17 -13.74 -22.30
N GLY A 43 1.43 -14.84 -22.21
CA GLY A 43 0.00 -14.89 -22.47
C GLY A 43 -0.84 -14.20 -21.37
N MET A 44 -0.34 -14.10 -20.14
CA MET A 44 -0.99 -13.36 -19.05
C MET A 44 -0.86 -11.82 -19.21
N ILE A 45 0.13 -11.34 -19.95
CA ILE A 45 0.20 -9.96 -20.44
C ILE A 45 -0.98 -9.65 -21.38
N LYS A 46 -1.69 -10.67 -21.79
CA LYS A 46 -2.79 -10.62 -22.75
C LYS A 46 -4.02 -9.85 -22.23
N TYR A 47 -4.23 -9.82 -20.94
CA TYR A 47 -5.39 -9.17 -20.31
C TYR A 47 -4.93 -8.52 -19.01
N GLY A 48 -5.03 -7.20 -18.92
CA GLY A 48 -4.61 -6.42 -17.77
C GLY A 48 -5.12 -7.04 -16.46
N GLY A 49 -4.19 -7.54 -15.66
CA GLY A 49 -4.49 -8.43 -14.54
C GLY A 49 -4.79 -7.74 -13.21
N LEU A 50 -5.14 -6.44 -13.20
CA LEU A 50 -5.53 -5.77 -11.96
C LEU A 50 -7.05 -5.82 -11.80
N THR A 51 -7.48 -6.49 -10.74
CA THR A 51 -8.87 -6.40 -10.28
C THR A 51 -9.15 -4.97 -9.81
N PRO A 52 -10.31 -4.39 -10.19
CA PRO A 52 -10.74 -3.10 -9.65
C PRO A 52 -10.87 -3.20 -8.13
N ASP A 53 -10.71 -2.07 -7.44
CA ASP A 53 -11.01 -1.99 -6.02
C ASP A 53 -12.52 -2.02 -5.83
N LEU A 54 -13.05 -3.18 -5.47
CA LEU A 54 -14.48 -3.39 -5.33
C LEU A 54 -15.10 -2.60 -4.17
N TYR A 55 -14.34 -2.39 -3.08
CA TYR A 55 -14.84 -1.64 -1.92
C TYR A 55 -15.06 -0.16 -2.25
N THR A 56 -14.21 0.44 -3.07
CA THR A 56 -14.32 1.85 -3.47
C THR A 56 -14.91 2.02 -4.88
N GLY A 57 -14.98 0.95 -5.66
CA GLY A 57 -15.42 0.99 -7.06
C GLY A 57 -14.39 1.62 -8.02
N THR A 58 -13.16 1.87 -7.56
CA THR A 58 -12.11 2.52 -8.35
C THR A 58 -11.57 1.58 -9.43
N VAL A 59 -11.50 2.07 -10.68
CA VAL A 59 -10.87 1.34 -11.78
C VAL A 59 -9.35 1.29 -11.58
N ARG A 60 -8.76 0.16 -11.94
CA ARG A 60 -7.30 0.00 -12.03
C ARG A 60 -6.94 -0.68 -13.35
N ALA A 61 -5.87 -0.21 -13.99
CA ALA A 61 -5.27 -0.85 -15.15
C ALA A 61 -3.74 -0.73 -15.05
N GLU A 62 -3.03 -1.69 -15.62
CA GLU A 62 -1.57 -1.69 -15.60
C GLU A 62 -0.99 -2.02 -16.98
N ILE A 63 0.09 -1.35 -17.32
CA ILE A 63 0.95 -1.67 -18.46
C ILE A 63 2.30 -2.10 -17.90
N PRO A 64 2.61 -3.40 -17.85
CA PRO A 64 3.93 -3.87 -17.45
C PRO A 64 4.95 -3.50 -18.53
N ILE A 65 6.07 -2.93 -18.10
CA ILE A 65 7.17 -2.55 -19.00
C ILE A 65 8.31 -3.57 -18.89
N TYR A 66 8.82 -3.74 -17.68
CA TYR A 66 9.94 -4.63 -17.41
C TYR A 66 9.96 -5.05 -15.94
N THR A 67 10.39 -6.29 -15.69
CA THR A 67 10.70 -6.74 -14.33
C THR A 67 12.11 -7.30 -14.31
N TYR A 68 13.01 -6.63 -13.61
CA TYR A 68 14.31 -7.20 -13.32
C TYR A 68 14.14 -8.29 -12.27
N THR A 69 14.71 -9.46 -12.49
CA THR A 69 14.65 -10.58 -11.53
C THR A 69 16.00 -11.27 -11.42
N ASP A 70 16.49 -11.39 -10.22
CA ASP A 70 17.64 -12.21 -9.86
C ASP A 70 17.40 -12.85 -8.47
N PRO A 71 18.34 -13.64 -7.92
CA PRO A 71 18.13 -14.31 -6.62
C PRO A 71 17.92 -13.40 -5.43
N ASP A 72 18.29 -12.11 -5.51
CA ASP A 72 18.17 -11.16 -4.41
C ASP A 72 17.12 -10.10 -4.68
N PHE A 73 16.87 -9.77 -5.94
CA PHE A 73 16.00 -8.64 -6.28
C PHE A 73 14.96 -8.99 -7.31
N GLU A 74 13.75 -8.49 -7.07
CA GLU A 74 12.68 -8.40 -8.05
C GLU A 74 12.24 -6.94 -8.13
N ILE A 75 12.53 -6.28 -9.26
CA ILE A 75 12.31 -4.85 -9.45
C ILE A 75 11.33 -4.66 -10.61
N PRO A 76 10.03 -4.52 -10.35
CA PRO A 76 9.03 -4.25 -11.37
C PRO A 76 9.09 -2.79 -11.80
N VAL A 77 8.89 -2.57 -13.10
CA VAL A 77 8.65 -1.25 -13.70
C VAL A 77 7.40 -1.34 -14.54
N SER A 78 6.37 -0.60 -14.15
CA SER A 78 5.07 -0.59 -14.83
C SER A 78 4.44 0.80 -14.79
N LEU A 79 3.46 1.02 -15.66
CA LEU A 79 2.57 2.17 -15.59
C LEU A 79 1.22 1.70 -15.06
N THR A 80 0.72 2.36 -14.02
CA THR A 80 -0.56 2.04 -13.40
C THR A 80 -1.54 3.19 -13.60
N TYR A 81 -2.78 2.86 -13.96
CA TYR A 81 -3.89 3.79 -14.07
C TYR A 81 -4.84 3.60 -12.90
N ALA A 82 -5.25 4.68 -12.25
CA ALA A 82 -6.31 4.69 -11.27
C ALA A 82 -7.07 6.03 -11.34
N SER A 83 -8.41 5.95 -11.37
CA SER A 83 -9.25 7.14 -11.38
C SER A 83 -10.68 6.80 -10.94
N ASN A 84 -11.32 7.73 -10.28
CA ASN A 84 -12.74 7.72 -9.95
C ASN A 84 -13.46 9.01 -10.41
N GLY A 85 -12.86 9.72 -11.38
CA GLY A 85 -13.44 10.92 -11.98
C GLY A 85 -12.42 12.06 -12.14
N TYR A 86 -12.76 13.02 -12.99
CA TYR A 86 -11.91 14.18 -13.23
C TYR A 86 -12.07 15.25 -12.14
N MET A 87 -10.95 15.63 -11.54
CA MET A 87 -10.85 16.68 -10.52
C MET A 87 -10.05 17.87 -11.07
N PRO A 88 -10.71 18.99 -11.43
CA PRO A 88 -10.04 20.13 -12.06
C PRO A 88 -9.00 20.86 -11.21
N ASN A 89 -8.97 20.60 -9.92
CA ASN A 89 -8.03 21.24 -9.00
C ASN A 89 -6.66 20.56 -8.97
N THR A 90 -6.53 19.38 -9.61
CA THR A 90 -5.32 18.59 -9.60
C THR A 90 -4.67 18.59 -10.98
N GLN A 91 -3.40 18.94 -11.04
CA GLN A 91 -2.60 18.87 -12.26
C GLN A 91 -2.21 17.43 -12.57
N ALA A 92 -2.22 17.05 -13.85
CA ALA A 92 -1.73 15.74 -14.27
C ALA A 92 -0.22 15.59 -13.97
N ASN A 93 0.21 14.41 -13.58
CA ASN A 93 1.63 14.13 -13.33
C ASN A 93 2.42 13.94 -14.66
N PHE A 94 3.68 13.54 -14.57
CA PHE A 94 4.56 13.36 -15.73
C PHE A 94 4.22 12.15 -16.61
N CYS A 95 3.36 11.22 -16.14
CA CYS A 95 2.84 10.08 -16.92
C CYS A 95 1.50 10.37 -17.59
N GLY A 96 0.88 11.52 -17.28
CA GLY A 96 -0.44 11.89 -17.79
C GLY A 96 -1.57 11.65 -16.77
N LEU A 97 -2.76 12.14 -17.11
CA LEU A 97 -3.93 12.10 -16.25
C LEU A 97 -4.31 10.66 -15.85
N GLY A 98 -4.35 10.40 -14.54
CA GLY A 98 -4.68 9.10 -13.95
C GLY A 98 -3.57 8.04 -14.03
N TRP A 99 -2.50 8.26 -14.78
CA TRP A 99 -1.37 7.34 -14.89
C TRP A 99 -0.26 7.68 -13.91
N SER A 100 0.39 6.65 -13.37
CA SER A 100 1.57 6.79 -12.52
C SER A 100 2.62 5.75 -12.89
N LEU A 101 3.89 6.09 -12.70
CA LEU A 101 5.01 5.17 -12.88
C LEU A 101 5.24 4.40 -11.57
N ASN A 102 5.11 3.09 -11.63
CA ASN A 102 5.53 2.19 -10.56
C ASN A 102 6.97 1.76 -10.84
N ALA A 103 7.93 2.40 -10.18
CA ALA A 103 9.36 2.15 -10.32
C ALA A 103 10.08 2.54 -9.03
N GLY A 104 9.97 1.71 -8.00
CA GLY A 104 10.55 1.96 -6.68
C GLY A 104 9.51 2.07 -5.58
N GLY A 105 9.30 3.26 -5.05
CA GLY A 105 8.34 3.50 -3.98
C GLY A 105 8.64 4.75 -3.17
N CYS A 106 7.80 5.06 -2.20
CA CYS A 106 7.97 6.22 -1.34
C CYS A 106 7.32 6.02 0.03
N ILE A 107 7.72 6.86 0.96
CA ILE A 107 7.01 7.15 2.21
C ILE A 107 6.36 8.51 2.03
N THR A 108 5.07 8.61 2.26
CA THR A 108 4.31 9.88 2.22
C THR A 108 3.82 10.23 3.60
N ARG A 109 3.76 11.52 3.91
CA ARG A 109 3.27 12.04 5.18
C ARG A 109 1.88 12.64 5.02
N ARG A 110 0.96 12.23 5.87
CA ARG A 110 -0.32 12.87 6.06
C ARG A 110 -0.27 13.70 7.33
N VAL A 111 -0.27 15.01 7.17
CA VAL A 111 -0.26 15.95 8.28
C VAL A 111 -1.59 15.88 9.03
N GLN A 112 -1.51 15.70 10.35
CA GLN A 112 -2.65 15.74 11.27
C GLN A 112 -2.52 17.01 12.12
N GLY A 113 -3.48 17.93 11.96
CA GLY A 113 -3.39 19.23 12.62
C GLY A 113 -2.30 20.12 12.02
N GLU A 114 -1.27 20.41 12.77
CA GLU A 114 -0.02 21.03 12.29
C GLU A 114 1.02 19.94 12.04
N ARG A 115 2.15 20.29 11.48
CA ARG A 115 3.20 19.34 11.12
C ARG A 115 4.02 18.92 12.33
N ASP A 116 4.42 17.64 12.41
CA ASP A 116 5.46 17.15 13.32
C ASP A 116 6.79 17.86 13.03
N VAL A 117 7.07 19.01 13.65
CA VAL A 117 8.21 19.88 13.34
C VAL A 117 9.38 19.59 14.27
N PHE A 118 10.61 19.64 13.72
CA PHE A 118 11.84 19.68 14.49
C PHE A 118 12.33 21.12 14.61
N GLY A 119 12.72 21.51 15.82
CA GLY A 119 13.34 22.78 16.07
C GLY A 119 12.36 23.91 16.33
N ASN A 120 12.84 24.90 17.11
CA ASN A 120 12.06 26.06 17.46
C ASN A 120 11.90 27.00 16.26
N MET A 121 10.80 26.85 15.52
CA MET A 121 10.44 27.68 14.39
C MET A 121 9.54 28.84 14.81
N GLY A 122 10.08 29.74 15.61
CA GLY A 122 9.33 30.86 16.16
C GLY A 122 8.56 30.50 17.42
N SER A 123 7.25 30.55 17.43
CA SER A 123 6.42 30.30 18.62
C SER A 123 5.80 28.89 18.69
N LEU A 124 6.07 28.02 17.71
CA LEU A 124 5.48 26.68 17.62
C LEU A 124 6.54 25.59 17.66
N SER A 125 6.35 24.60 18.53
CA SER A 125 7.14 23.35 18.56
C SER A 125 6.26 22.22 18.05
N GLY A 126 6.80 21.36 17.17
CA GLY A 126 6.06 20.23 16.63
C GLY A 126 5.98 19.06 17.61
N TYR A 127 5.13 18.09 17.27
CA TYR A 127 4.92 16.87 18.05
C TYR A 127 6.21 16.09 18.29
N TYR A 128 7.08 16.00 17.30
CA TYR A 128 8.34 15.27 17.41
C TYR A 128 9.33 15.89 18.39
N ASP A 129 9.42 17.22 18.43
CA ASP A 129 10.23 17.93 19.46
C ASP A 129 9.66 17.73 20.86
N TYR A 130 8.34 17.71 20.95
CA TYR A 130 7.61 17.47 22.19
C TYR A 130 7.93 16.07 22.75
N VAL A 131 7.80 15.01 21.95
CA VAL A 131 8.02 13.64 22.42
C VAL A 131 9.49 13.31 22.67
N ARG A 132 10.43 13.97 21.99
CA ARG A 132 11.88 13.79 22.24
C ARG A 132 12.41 14.58 23.43
N GLY A 133 11.56 15.32 24.11
CA GLY A 133 11.96 16.08 25.29
C GLY A 133 12.85 17.28 24.99
N ASN A 134 12.94 17.73 23.73
CA ASN A 134 13.68 18.94 23.35
C ASN A 134 12.94 20.21 23.79
N TYR A 135 11.75 20.04 24.37
CA TYR A 135 10.92 21.11 24.88
C TYR A 135 10.72 20.97 26.38
N THR A 136 11.37 21.81 27.15
CA THR A 136 11.08 22.00 28.56
C THR A 136 9.91 23.00 28.65
N ALA A 137 8.69 22.48 28.87
CA ALA A 137 7.55 23.34 29.15
C ALA A 137 7.72 24.05 30.51
N GLU A 138 8.04 25.34 30.49
CA GLU A 138 7.88 26.16 31.69
C GLU A 138 6.40 26.27 32.03
N VAL A 139 6.05 25.81 33.22
CA VAL A 139 4.68 25.81 33.75
C VAL A 139 4.32 27.20 34.19
N GLY A 140 3.45 27.88 33.44
CA GLY A 140 2.83 29.13 33.84
C GLY A 140 1.33 29.10 33.50
N TYR A 141 0.50 28.94 34.55
CA TYR A 141 -0.97 28.88 34.49
C TYR A 141 -1.52 27.71 33.68
N GLY A 142 -1.72 26.57 34.30
CA GLY A 142 -2.10 25.40 33.64
C GLY A 142 -3.22 24.60 34.25
N SER A 143 -4.01 24.07 33.38
CA SER A 143 -4.72 22.84 33.63
C SER A 143 -3.85 21.67 33.20
N HIS A 144 -3.58 20.76 34.14
CA HIS A 144 -2.88 19.53 33.82
C HIS A 144 -3.91 18.49 33.39
N LEU A 145 -3.79 17.98 32.16
CA LEU A 145 -4.50 16.77 31.77
C LEU A 145 -3.63 15.55 32.14
N LYS A 146 -4.10 14.80 33.10
CA LYS A 146 -3.57 13.48 33.40
C LYS A 146 -4.37 12.44 32.60
N ALA A 147 -3.79 11.89 31.56
CA ALA A 147 -4.30 10.63 31.04
C ALA A 147 -3.81 9.50 31.95
N GLU A 148 -4.68 8.61 32.41
CA GLU A 148 -4.27 7.43 33.17
C GLU A 148 -3.33 6.59 32.33
N GLY A 149 -2.10 6.43 32.81
CA GLY A 149 -1.05 5.62 32.19
C GLY A 149 0.00 6.34 31.37
N ASN A 150 -0.31 7.47 30.74
CA ASN A 150 0.67 8.32 30.04
C ASN A 150 0.39 9.77 30.40
N THR A 151 1.34 10.40 31.07
CA THR A 151 1.20 11.80 31.48
C THR A 151 1.60 12.69 30.31
N LEU A 152 0.60 13.16 29.56
CA LEU A 152 0.78 14.24 28.60
C LEU A 152 0.64 15.57 29.36
N TYR A 153 1.70 16.32 29.51
CA TYR A 153 1.66 17.65 30.09
C TYR A 153 1.44 18.66 28.97
N TYR A 154 0.32 19.33 29.00
CA TYR A 154 0.02 20.41 28.07
C TYR A 154 0.02 21.75 28.81
N LYS A 155 0.78 22.72 28.30
CA LYS A 155 0.75 24.11 28.75
C LYS A 155 -0.14 24.87 27.76
N LEU A 156 -1.23 25.43 28.25
CA LEU A 156 -1.97 26.45 27.55
C LEU A 156 -1.38 27.83 27.92
N PRO A 157 -0.56 28.43 27.06
CA PRO A 157 -0.41 29.87 27.04
C PRO A 157 -1.52 30.46 26.15
N ASN A 158 -1.67 31.76 26.17
CA ASN A 158 -2.59 32.50 25.30
C ASN A 158 -2.34 32.33 23.77
N SER A 159 -1.57 31.33 23.38
CA SER A 159 -1.37 30.80 22.01
C SER A 159 -0.96 29.35 22.13
N PRO A 160 -1.55 28.44 21.34
CA PRO A 160 -1.09 27.07 21.27
C PRO A 160 0.35 27.06 20.73
N SER A 161 1.29 26.65 21.54
CA SER A 161 2.72 26.68 21.21
C SER A 161 3.29 25.29 20.86
N CYS A 162 2.45 24.27 20.81
CA CYS A 162 2.90 22.90 20.57
C CYS A 162 1.84 22.11 19.79
N GLU A 163 2.26 21.41 18.76
CA GLU A 163 1.50 20.40 18.07
C GLU A 163 1.55 19.09 18.87
N THR A 164 0.42 18.42 19.02
CA THR A 164 0.29 17.21 19.85
C THR A 164 -0.35 16.04 19.13
N GLU A 165 -0.75 16.19 17.87
CA GLU A 165 -1.29 15.11 17.03
C GLU A 165 -0.14 14.54 16.17
N PRO A 166 0.13 13.23 16.23
CA PRO A 166 1.17 12.64 15.38
C PRO A 166 0.71 12.59 13.93
N ASP A 167 1.61 12.94 13.02
CA ASP A 167 1.41 12.72 11.60
C ASP A 167 1.37 11.22 11.26
N ILE A 168 0.60 10.85 10.25
CA ILE A 168 0.56 9.47 9.75
C ILE A 168 1.49 9.36 8.53
N TYR A 169 2.45 8.45 8.63
CA TYR A 169 3.37 8.11 7.56
C TYR A 169 2.89 6.85 6.86
N MET A 170 2.73 6.90 5.54
CA MET A 170 2.29 5.78 4.71
C MET A 170 3.45 5.37 3.81
N PHE A 171 3.85 4.10 3.83
CA PHE A 171 4.86 3.57 2.94
C PHE A 171 4.26 2.63 1.91
N SER A 172 4.79 2.72 0.68
CA SER A 172 4.44 1.83 -0.43
C SER A 172 5.66 1.64 -1.31
N PHE A 173 6.18 0.42 -1.39
CA PHE A 173 7.35 0.08 -2.20
C PHE A 173 7.40 -1.42 -2.49
N LEU A 174 7.67 -1.78 -3.72
CA LEU A 174 7.88 -3.18 -4.17
C LEU A 174 6.79 -4.16 -3.68
N GLY A 175 5.53 -3.71 -3.62
CA GLY A 175 4.41 -4.52 -3.14
C GLY A 175 4.25 -4.56 -1.62
N ILE A 176 5.13 -3.93 -0.85
CA ILE A 176 5.01 -3.78 0.61
C ILE A 176 4.32 -2.44 0.90
N ASN A 177 3.18 -2.50 1.58
CA ASN A 177 2.41 -1.32 1.98
C ASN A 177 2.19 -1.34 3.49
N GLY A 178 2.04 -0.16 4.08
CA GLY A 178 1.71 -0.01 5.49
C GLY A 178 1.77 1.43 5.96
N LYS A 179 1.53 1.61 7.24
CA LYS A 179 1.54 2.91 7.90
C LYS A 179 2.38 2.86 9.17
N PHE A 180 2.87 3.99 9.59
CA PHE A 180 3.41 4.15 10.93
C PHE A 180 3.12 5.54 11.47
N VAL A 181 3.09 5.64 12.79
CA VAL A 181 3.07 6.88 13.56
C VAL A 181 4.24 6.89 14.52
N ILE A 182 4.57 8.04 15.08
CA ILE A 182 5.59 8.17 16.11
C ILE A 182 4.89 8.24 17.47
N ASP A 183 5.22 7.32 18.38
CA ASP A 183 4.63 7.27 19.71
C ASP A 183 5.16 8.42 20.61
N PRO A 184 4.57 8.67 21.80
CA PRO A 184 5.05 9.68 22.74
C PRO A 184 6.49 9.47 23.25
N SER A 185 7.07 8.30 23.03
CA SER A 185 8.48 8.00 23.38
C SER A 185 9.42 8.26 22.19
N GLY A 186 8.88 8.65 21.02
CA GLY A 186 9.64 8.88 19.80
C GLY A 186 9.94 7.63 19.00
N ASN A 187 9.25 6.50 19.28
CA ASN A 187 9.40 5.27 18.54
C ASN A 187 8.36 5.15 17.43
N PRO A 188 8.72 4.60 16.27
CA PRO A 188 7.75 4.30 15.24
C PRO A 188 6.88 3.10 15.62
N VAL A 189 5.57 3.24 15.47
CA VAL A 189 4.57 2.17 15.64
C VAL A 189 4.02 1.84 14.26
N VAL A 190 4.31 0.65 13.75
CA VAL A 190 3.89 0.19 12.43
C VAL A 190 2.54 -0.50 12.51
N PHE A 191 1.62 -0.15 11.63
CA PHE A 191 0.28 -0.74 11.55
C PHE A 191 -0.25 -0.74 10.11
N ASP A 192 -1.37 -1.42 9.90
CA ASP A 192 -2.05 -1.57 8.60
C ASP A 192 -1.04 -1.96 7.49
N SER A 193 -0.24 -2.99 7.79
CA SER A 193 0.84 -3.45 6.92
C SER A 193 0.52 -4.80 6.29
N ASP A 194 0.90 -4.96 5.02
CA ASP A 194 0.82 -6.23 4.28
C ASP A 194 1.81 -7.29 4.80
N VAL A 195 2.90 -6.83 5.44
CA VAL A 195 3.89 -7.66 6.12
C VAL A 195 3.63 -7.60 7.62
N PRO A 196 3.87 -8.70 8.39
CA PRO A 196 3.73 -8.65 9.84
C PRO A 196 4.43 -7.44 10.44
N SER A 197 3.69 -6.61 11.17
CA SER A 197 4.20 -5.32 11.67
C SER A 197 5.43 -5.46 12.55
N GLY A 198 5.54 -6.55 13.31
CA GLY A 198 6.72 -6.85 14.12
C GLY A 198 7.96 -7.28 13.34
N GLU A 199 7.85 -7.56 12.04
CA GLU A 199 9.00 -7.80 11.14
C GLU A 199 9.57 -6.50 10.57
N ILE A 200 8.80 -5.41 10.61
CA ILE A 200 9.21 -4.12 10.06
C ILE A 200 9.84 -3.27 11.16
N THR A 201 11.05 -2.84 10.93
CA THR A 201 11.72 -1.85 11.78
C THR A 201 11.89 -0.55 10.99
N VAL A 202 11.44 0.57 11.55
CA VAL A 202 11.62 1.90 10.98
C VAL A 202 12.69 2.63 11.76
N ASP A 203 13.79 2.98 11.12
CA ASP A 203 14.88 3.76 11.73
C ASP A 203 14.72 5.24 11.35
N LEU A 204 14.43 6.05 12.36
CA LEU A 204 14.25 7.49 12.26
C LEU A 204 15.51 8.30 12.65
N SER A 205 16.67 7.66 12.82
CA SER A 205 17.90 8.33 13.24
C SER A 205 18.32 9.45 12.28
N GLY A 206 18.01 9.29 10.99
CA GLY A 206 18.24 10.28 9.94
C GLY A 206 17.08 11.19 9.63
N PHE A 207 15.96 11.01 10.32
CA PHE A 207 14.78 11.83 10.09
C PHE A 207 15.01 13.28 10.54
N ARG A 208 14.84 14.21 9.62
CA ARG A 208 14.93 15.66 9.83
C ARG A 208 13.81 16.33 9.06
N GLN A 209 13.34 17.45 9.55
CA GLN A 209 12.47 18.32 8.78
C GLN A 209 13.20 19.32 7.93
N ASP A 210 14.39 19.68 8.42
CA ASP A 210 15.22 20.66 7.74
C ASP A 210 15.94 20.01 6.56
N TRP A 211 15.85 20.68 5.45
CA TRP A 211 16.65 20.39 4.27
C TRP A 211 18.17 20.44 4.61
N PRO A 212 19.03 19.61 3.98
CA PRO A 212 18.80 18.67 2.89
C PRO A 212 18.90 17.18 3.29
N TYR A 213 18.85 16.79 4.56
CA TYR A 213 19.40 15.54 5.08
C TYR A 213 18.38 14.61 5.73
N SER A 214 17.10 14.71 5.37
CA SER A 214 16.10 13.81 5.94
C SER A 214 16.06 12.48 5.22
N TYR A 215 16.29 11.38 5.95
CA TYR A 215 16.12 10.03 5.45
C TYR A 215 15.47 9.12 6.49
N ILE A 216 14.83 8.07 6.00
CA ILE A 216 14.20 7.02 6.80
C ILE A 216 14.70 5.68 6.27
N ILE A 217 15.01 4.73 7.16
CA ILE A 217 15.37 3.37 6.76
C ILE A 217 14.29 2.42 7.26
N ILE A 218 13.73 1.63 6.36
CA ILE A 218 12.86 0.50 6.70
C ILE A 218 13.67 -0.78 6.55
N LYS A 219 13.61 -1.65 7.57
CA LYS A 219 14.21 -2.99 7.54
C LYS A 219 13.12 -4.03 7.68
N THR A 220 13.23 -5.10 6.90
CA THR A 220 12.32 -6.24 6.95
C THR A 220 12.92 -7.43 7.67
N GLY A 221 12.08 -8.34 8.16
CA GLY A 221 12.52 -9.49 8.97
C GLY A 221 13.36 -10.52 8.23
N ASP A 222 13.54 -10.40 6.93
CA ASP A 222 14.44 -11.18 6.07
C ASP A 222 15.81 -10.52 5.87
N GLY A 223 16.04 -9.35 6.51
CA GLY A 223 17.31 -8.65 6.57
C GLY A 223 17.56 -7.67 5.43
N TYR A 224 16.56 -7.32 4.62
CA TYR A 224 16.69 -6.24 3.65
C TYR A 224 16.58 -4.89 4.33
N GLU A 225 17.32 -3.92 3.81
CA GLU A 225 17.30 -2.52 4.25
C GLU A 225 16.86 -1.63 3.06
N TYR A 226 15.86 -0.79 3.28
CA TYR A 226 15.31 0.15 2.30
C TYR A 226 15.52 1.58 2.79
N LEU A 227 16.32 2.34 2.06
CA LEU A 227 16.66 3.71 2.39
C LEU A 227 15.78 4.67 1.58
N PHE A 228 15.07 5.56 2.25
CA PHE A 228 14.21 6.57 1.65
C PHE A 228 14.72 7.98 1.97
N GLY A 229 14.64 8.89 0.99
CA GLY A 229 14.92 10.30 1.17
C GLY A 229 16.25 10.79 0.61
N ALA A 230 16.56 12.07 0.88
CA ALA A 230 17.75 12.72 0.34
C ALA A 230 19.00 12.31 1.13
N LEU A 231 19.98 11.78 0.42
CA LEU A 231 21.34 11.60 0.90
C LEU A 231 22.23 12.72 0.36
N TRP A 232 23.33 12.96 1.06
CA TRP A 232 24.33 14.03 0.85
C TRP A 232 24.79 14.27 -0.60
N ASP A 233 24.78 13.28 -1.47
CA ASP A 233 25.39 13.32 -2.80
C ASP A 233 24.69 14.25 -3.81
N TYR A 234 23.57 14.85 -3.46
CA TYR A 234 22.81 15.77 -4.35
C TYR A 234 23.25 17.22 -4.28
N VAL A 235 24.25 17.56 -3.45
CA VAL A 235 24.66 18.94 -3.19
C VAL A 235 25.74 19.44 -4.16
N THR A 236 26.26 18.64 -5.07
CA THR A 236 27.48 18.96 -5.83
C THR A 236 27.32 19.92 -7.00
N GLU A 237 26.12 20.34 -7.38
CA GLU A 237 25.97 21.35 -8.42
C GLU A 237 25.05 22.51 -7.99
N GLY A 238 25.51 23.34 -7.06
CA GLY A 238 25.19 24.78 -6.95
C GLY A 238 23.71 25.22 -6.92
N GLY A 239 22.73 24.34 -6.64
CA GLY A 239 21.30 24.67 -6.63
C GLY A 239 20.63 24.25 -5.32
N GLU A 240 19.84 25.15 -4.74
CA GLU A 240 18.93 24.81 -3.64
C GLU A 240 17.84 23.87 -4.15
N TYR A 241 17.91 22.59 -3.81
CA TYR A 241 16.86 21.62 -4.10
C TYR A 241 15.92 21.52 -2.91
N ARG A 242 14.65 21.87 -3.10
CA ARG A 242 13.63 21.75 -2.06
C ARG A 242 12.70 20.59 -2.38
N LEU A 243 12.72 19.57 -1.56
CA LEU A 243 11.78 18.47 -1.57
C LEU A 243 10.62 18.83 -0.63
N GLY A 244 9.70 19.63 -1.07
CA GLY A 244 8.64 20.05 -0.17
C GLY A 244 7.44 20.66 -0.87
N THR A 245 6.33 20.68 -0.16
CA THR A 245 5.13 21.40 -0.54
C THR A 245 5.20 22.83 -0.02
N ASN A 246 5.20 23.81 -0.91
CA ASN A 246 5.02 25.20 -0.55
C ASN A 246 3.53 25.53 -0.56
N VAL A 247 2.96 25.83 0.59
CA VAL A 247 1.58 26.33 0.68
C VAL A 247 1.61 27.83 0.66
N TYR A 248 1.10 28.45 -0.42
CA TYR A 248 0.90 29.90 -0.50
C TYR A 248 -0.57 30.23 -0.33
N SER A 249 -0.92 30.95 0.71
CA SER A 249 -2.21 31.60 0.75
C SER A 249 -2.12 32.95 0.03
N TYR A 250 -2.93 33.09 -1.01
CA TYR A 250 -2.98 34.31 -1.82
C TYR A 250 -4.10 35.20 -1.32
N ASN A 251 -3.75 36.42 -0.93
CA ASN A 251 -4.76 37.43 -0.65
C ASN A 251 -4.96 38.28 -1.93
N PRO A 252 -6.10 38.18 -2.62
CA PRO A 252 -6.35 38.89 -3.86
C PRO A 252 -6.30 40.43 -3.70
N ALA A 253 -6.50 40.93 -2.48
CA ALA A 253 -6.42 42.38 -2.22
C ALA A 253 -4.99 42.91 -2.10
N THR A 254 -4.02 42.06 -1.74
CA THR A 254 -2.63 42.45 -1.49
C THR A 254 -1.65 41.88 -2.48
N GLN A 255 -2.05 40.90 -3.30
CA GLN A 255 -1.21 40.17 -4.28
C GLN A 255 0.11 39.63 -3.70
N LYS A 256 0.18 39.40 -2.40
CA LYS A 256 1.35 38.86 -1.75
C LYS A 256 1.04 37.45 -1.22
N PRO A 257 1.86 36.45 -1.53
CA PRO A 257 1.74 35.17 -0.88
C PRO A 257 2.00 35.31 0.61
N SER A 258 1.21 34.64 1.46
CA SER A 258 1.58 34.48 2.86
C SER A 258 2.75 33.49 2.95
N ASN A 259 3.74 33.79 3.78
CA ASN A 259 4.88 32.91 3.97
C ASN A 259 4.40 31.56 4.49
N SER A 260 4.40 30.56 3.62
CA SER A 260 4.30 29.17 4.03
C SER A 260 5.70 28.61 4.24
N ARG A 261 5.86 27.71 5.16
CA ARG A 261 7.13 27.07 5.44
C ARG A 261 7.25 25.82 4.57
N ASP A 262 8.41 25.67 3.91
CA ASP A 262 8.75 24.50 3.12
C ASP A 262 8.88 23.28 4.04
N HIS A 263 8.42 22.11 3.60
CA HIS A 263 8.55 20.87 4.34
C HIS A 263 8.54 19.65 3.42
N TYR A 264 8.98 18.51 3.93
CA TYR A 264 8.92 17.25 3.22
C TYR A 264 7.54 16.60 3.40
N ASP A 265 6.93 16.23 2.28
CA ASP A 265 5.69 15.43 2.24
C ASP A 265 5.96 13.99 1.84
N SER A 266 7.12 13.72 1.22
CA SER A 266 7.48 12.37 0.77
C SER A 266 8.98 12.12 0.79
N TRP A 267 9.35 10.86 0.99
CA TRP A 267 10.71 10.33 0.93
C TRP A 267 10.70 9.20 -0.09
N HIS A 268 11.39 9.37 -1.21
CA HIS A 268 11.45 8.37 -2.27
C HIS A 268 12.53 7.33 -2.00
N LEU A 269 12.30 6.09 -2.47
CA LEU A 269 13.23 4.98 -2.31
C LEU A 269 14.55 5.28 -3.03
N LYS A 270 15.65 5.30 -2.27
CA LYS A 270 16.99 5.67 -2.75
C LYS A 270 17.89 4.47 -2.95
N GLU A 271 17.85 3.52 -2.03
CA GLU A 271 18.68 2.32 -2.06
C GLU A 271 17.93 1.14 -1.45
N ILE A 272 18.10 -0.02 -2.06
CA ILE A 272 17.79 -1.32 -1.46
C ILE A 272 19.10 -2.02 -1.23
N LYS A 273 19.29 -2.53 -0.03
CA LYS A 273 20.45 -3.31 0.33
C LYS A 273 20.01 -4.70 0.79
N ALA A 274 20.43 -5.72 0.05
CA ALA A 274 20.21 -7.11 0.42
C ALA A 274 21.14 -7.54 1.57
N PRO A 275 20.79 -8.59 2.33
CA PRO A 275 21.61 -9.10 3.43
C PRO A 275 23.06 -9.41 3.05
N ASN A 276 23.29 -9.86 1.81
CA ASN A 276 24.61 -10.17 1.26
C ASN A 276 25.41 -8.93 0.81
N GLY A 277 24.87 -7.73 1.00
CA GLY A 277 25.50 -6.46 0.69
C GLY A 277 25.33 -5.98 -0.76
N ARG A 278 24.63 -6.77 -1.62
CA ARG A 278 24.24 -6.31 -2.96
C ARG A 278 23.25 -5.15 -2.86
N LYS A 279 23.23 -4.29 -3.88
CA LYS A 279 22.45 -3.04 -3.84
C LYS A 279 21.69 -2.77 -5.13
N VAL A 280 20.53 -2.17 -4.95
CA VAL A 280 19.82 -1.45 -6.02
C VAL A 280 19.82 0.02 -5.65
N THR A 281 20.25 0.88 -6.57
CA THR A 281 20.28 2.32 -6.33
C THR A 281 19.34 3.04 -7.28
N TYR A 282 18.63 4.02 -6.74
CA TYR A 282 17.67 4.86 -7.47
C TYR A 282 18.23 6.27 -7.55
N ALA A 283 18.31 6.79 -8.76
CA ALA A 283 18.66 8.17 -9.01
C ALA A 283 17.41 8.96 -9.44
N TYR A 284 17.37 10.22 -9.01
CA TYR A 284 16.23 11.10 -9.27
C TYR A 284 16.70 12.44 -9.82
N ARG A 285 15.81 13.10 -10.53
CA ARG A 285 15.97 14.46 -10.98
C ARG A 285 14.94 15.36 -10.31
N ILE A 286 15.39 16.49 -9.79
CA ILE A 286 14.57 17.49 -9.15
C ILE A 286 15.09 18.86 -9.62
N GLY A 287 14.20 19.80 -9.90
CA GLY A 287 14.59 21.15 -10.31
C GLY A 287 13.37 22.02 -10.59
N GLU A 288 13.61 23.28 -10.91
CA GLU A 288 12.53 24.23 -11.25
C GLU A 288 11.62 23.72 -12.38
N ASP A 289 12.19 22.99 -13.33
CA ASP A 289 11.45 22.39 -14.44
C ASP A 289 10.66 21.11 -14.06
N THR A 290 10.71 20.69 -12.79
CA THR A 290 9.88 19.60 -12.26
C THR A 290 8.74 20.10 -11.37
N MET A 291 8.56 21.40 -11.23
CA MET A 291 7.49 21.97 -10.40
C MET A 291 6.11 21.67 -10.96
N VAL A 292 5.22 21.32 -10.06
CA VAL A 292 3.78 21.09 -10.32
C VAL A 292 2.98 21.94 -9.34
N GLN A 293 1.90 22.51 -9.81
CA GLN A 293 1.00 23.31 -8.97
C GLN A 293 -0.41 22.73 -8.94
N THR A 294 -1.05 22.87 -7.79
CA THR A 294 -2.50 22.76 -7.68
C THR A 294 -3.08 24.09 -7.23
N ARG A 295 -4.26 24.38 -7.69
CA ARG A 295 -5.03 25.57 -7.27
C ARG A 295 -6.41 25.14 -6.84
N ALA A 296 -6.67 25.18 -5.54
CA ALA A 296 -7.99 24.94 -4.98
C ALA A 296 -8.70 26.27 -4.69
N PRO A 297 -9.83 26.55 -5.36
CA PRO A 297 -10.61 27.73 -5.05
C PRO A 297 -11.32 27.55 -3.72
N GLY A 298 -11.42 28.60 -2.93
CA GLY A 298 -12.12 28.63 -1.68
C GLY A 298 -12.98 29.87 -1.53
N ALA A 299 -14.04 29.76 -0.75
CA ALA A 299 -14.88 30.85 -0.34
C ALA A 299 -15.25 30.72 1.14
N SER A 300 -15.23 31.78 1.89
CA SER A 300 -15.64 31.80 3.28
C SER A 300 -16.54 33.01 3.57
N TYR A 301 -17.44 32.84 4.49
CA TYR A 301 -18.29 33.85 5.03
C TYR A 301 -18.40 33.64 6.55
N SER A 302 -18.27 34.68 7.34
CA SER A 302 -18.42 34.56 8.79
C SER A 302 -19.44 35.59 9.32
N THR A 303 -20.30 35.12 10.19
CA THR A 303 -21.22 35.97 10.96
C THR A 303 -20.95 35.76 12.43
N THR A 304 -20.84 36.87 13.15
CA THR A 304 -20.75 36.84 14.59
C THR A 304 -22.04 37.36 15.20
N THR A 305 -22.69 36.54 15.97
CA THR A 305 -23.92 36.91 16.67
C THR A 305 -23.69 36.86 18.17
N SER A 306 -23.92 37.95 18.87
CA SER A 306 -23.74 38.05 20.33
C SER A 306 -25.10 38.09 21.04
N ALA A 307 -25.28 37.24 22.03
CA ALA A 307 -26.47 37.18 22.86
C ALA A 307 -26.13 37.34 24.35
N LYS A 308 -26.93 38.10 25.08
CA LYS A 308 -26.87 38.17 26.54
C LYS A 308 -27.81 37.09 27.10
N ILE A 309 -27.30 36.23 27.93
CA ILE A 309 -28.09 35.20 28.62
C ILE A 309 -28.04 35.46 30.12
N GLY A 310 -29.21 35.56 30.74
CA GLY A 310 -29.33 35.59 32.19
C GLY A 310 -29.36 34.17 32.77
N LEU A 311 -28.48 33.90 33.72
CA LEU A 311 -28.50 32.68 34.51
C LEU A 311 -29.14 32.94 35.88
N ASP A 312 -29.88 31.96 36.41
CA ASP A 312 -30.31 31.99 37.81
C ASP A 312 -29.15 31.58 38.76
N ASN A 313 -29.39 31.66 40.08
CA ASN A 313 -28.41 31.28 41.08
C ASN A 313 -28.03 29.79 41.08
N SER A 314 -28.70 28.97 40.29
CA SER A 314 -28.42 27.57 40.08
C SER A 314 -27.63 27.28 38.78
N GLY A 315 -27.36 28.33 37.96
CA GLY A 315 -26.74 28.19 36.66
C GLY A 315 -27.70 27.77 35.54
N THR A 316 -29.01 27.78 35.80
CA THR A 316 -30.02 27.44 34.79
C THR A 316 -30.38 28.66 33.97
N ILE A 317 -30.45 28.54 32.67
CA ILE A 317 -30.86 29.60 31.74
C ILE A 317 -32.31 29.97 32.02
N ILE A 318 -32.56 31.18 32.57
CA ILE A 318 -33.92 31.58 32.97
C ILE A 318 -34.68 32.23 31.83
N THR A 319 -34.06 33.02 30.98
CA THR A 319 -34.72 33.71 29.87
C THR A 319 -33.75 34.35 28.90
N ARG A 320 -34.14 34.46 27.65
CA ARG A 320 -33.55 35.42 26.70
C ARG A 320 -33.86 36.82 27.21
N LEU A 321 -32.87 37.47 27.80
CA LEU A 321 -33.01 38.87 28.17
C LEU A 321 -32.92 39.73 26.92
N ASN A 322 -34.06 40.32 26.52
CA ASN A 322 -34.26 41.34 25.48
C ASN A 322 -33.22 41.37 24.37
N GLU A 323 -33.66 40.97 23.23
CA GLU A 323 -33.00 40.79 21.95
C GLU A 323 -32.32 42.08 21.47
N GLU A 324 -31.07 42.31 21.85
CA GLU A 324 -30.16 43.06 20.99
C GLU A 324 -29.16 42.08 20.43
N TRP A 325 -29.52 41.47 19.32
CA TRP A 325 -28.62 40.72 18.52
C TRP A 325 -27.78 41.70 17.70
N VAL A 326 -26.51 41.80 17.99
CA VAL A 326 -25.57 42.51 17.12
C VAL A 326 -24.98 41.50 16.16
N THR A 327 -25.46 41.51 14.95
CA THR A 327 -24.88 40.69 13.86
C THR A 327 -23.87 41.56 13.11
N SER A 328 -22.62 41.17 13.15
CA SER A 328 -21.62 41.73 12.25
C SER A 328 -21.37 40.73 11.13
N SER A 329 -21.73 41.07 9.90
CA SER A 329 -21.39 40.28 8.71
C SER A 329 -20.06 40.74 8.14
N GLN A 330 -19.12 39.84 7.92
CA GLN A 330 -17.97 40.10 7.05
C GLN A 330 -18.31 39.70 5.63
N ALA A 331 -17.86 40.48 4.67
CA ALA A 331 -18.07 40.19 3.26
C ALA A 331 -17.47 38.81 2.89
N ALA A 332 -18.17 38.09 2.02
CA ALA A 332 -17.66 36.83 1.47
C ALA A 332 -16.28 37.02 0.86
N ALA A 333 -15.30 36.33 1.38
CA ALA A 333 -13.96 36.32 0.84
C ALA A 333 -13.79 35.13 -0.11
N THR A 334 -13.37 35.40 -1.34
CA THR A 334 -12.93 34.35 -2.26
C THR A 334 -11.41 34.27 -2.21
N TRP A 335 -10.87 33.07 -2.08
CA TRP A 335 -9.45 32.84 -2.00
C TRP A 335 -9.04 31.63 -2.83
N PHE A 336 -7.76 31.55 -3.16
CA PHE A 336 -7.18 30.37 -3.78
C PHE A 336 -6.09 29.81 -2.89
N LEU A 337 -6.11 28.51 -2.70
CA LEU A 337 -5.03 27.78 -2.07
C LEU A 337 -4.13 27.21 -3.17
N ASP A 338 -3.02 27.87 -3.39
CA ASP A 338 -2.01 27.40 -4.33
C ASP A 338 -0.99 26.55 -3.58
N ARG A 339 -0.80 25.31 -4.04
CA ARG A 339 0.25 24.44 -3.55
C ARG A 339 1.21 24.15 -4.68
N THR A 340 2.49 24.33 -4.43
CA THR A 340 3.55 24.02 -5.37
C THR A 340 4.40 22.89 -4.83
N TRP A 341 4.59 21.85 -5.64
CA TRP A 341 5.48 20.76 -5.32
C TRP A 341 6.62 20.70 -6.32
N TYR A 342 7.79 20.30 -5.84
CA TYR A 342 8.83 19.80 -6.70
C TYR A 342 8.61 18.31 -6.90
N THR A 343 8.19 17.92 -8.10
CA THR A 343 8.00 16.50 -8.42
C THR A 343 9.35 15.82 -8.54
N VAL A 344 9.52 14.73 -7.85
CA VAL A 344 10.72 13.90 -7.94
C VAL A 344 10.58 12.98 -9.14
N LEU A 345 11.44 13.19 -10.16
CA LEU A 345 11.42 12.39 -11.38
C LEU A 345 12.48 11.28 -11.29
N PRO A 346 12.11 9.99 -11.34
CA PRO A 346 13.10 8.92 -11.49
C PRO A 346 14.00 9.15 -12.70
N SER A 347 15.30 9.05 -12.57
CA SER A 347 16.24 9.16 -13.68
C SER A 347 16.88 7.84 -14.06
N SER A 348 17.26 7.02 -13.05
CA SER A 348 17.71 5.66 -13.30
C SER A 348 17.55 4.74 -12.09
N ILE A 349 17.50 3.44 -12.37
CA ILE A 349 17.60 2.35 -11.40
C ILE A 349 18.81 1.52 -11.81
N SER A 350 19.80 1.37 -10.94
CA SER A 350 20.99 0.56 -11.18
C SER A 350 21.02 -0.62 -10.22
N VAL A 351 21.07 -1.82 -10.76
CA VAL A 351 21.18 -3.06 -9.97
C VAL A 351 22.62 -3.51 -10.00
N ASP A 352 23.33 -3.33 -8.89
CA ASP A 352 24.75 -3.70 -8.72
C ASP A 352 25.70 -3.21 -9.85
N GLY A 353 25.28 -2.21 -10.64
CA GLY A 353 26.00 -1.78 -11.83
C GLY A 353 25.94 -2.76 -13.02
N ASN A 354 25.17 -3.85 -12.91
CA ASN A 354 25.06 -4.88 -13.95
C ASN A 354 23.92 -4.61 -14.93
N CYS A 355 22.83 -4.07 -14.44
CA CYS A 355 21.66 -3.68 -15.22
C CYS A 355 21.27 -2.26 -14.86
N GLU A 356 20.91 -1.47 -15.85
CA GLU A 356 20.46 -0.09 -15.65
C GLU A 356 19.15 0.13 -16.39
N ILE A 357 18.17 0.70 -15.66
CA ILE A 357 16.90 1.16 -16.21
C ILE A 357 16.92 2.67 -16.18
N THR A 358 16.82 3.32 -17.33
CA THR A 358 16.89 4.79 -17.46
C THR A 358 15.56 5.37 -17.90
N PHE A 359 15.23 6.54 -17.36
CA PHE A 359 14.01 7.27 -17.65
C PHE A 359 14.37 8.62 -18.28
N THR A 360 13.81 8.93 -19.45
CA THR A 360 14.03 10.21 -20.09
C THR A 360 12.77 11.03 -20.17
N TYR A 361 12.92 12.34 -20.14
CA TYR A 361 11.81 13.28 -20.07
C TYR A 361 11.93 14.35 -21.14
N SER A 362 10.79 14.77 -21.66
CA SER A 362 10.67 15.93 -22.55
C SER A 362 9.71 16.97 -21.97
N SER A 363 9.77 18.18 -22.49
CA SER A 363 8.87 19.24 -22.08
C SER A 363 7.44 18.99 -22.56
N ARG A 364 6.45 19.37 -21.76
CA ARG A 364 5.03 19.31 -22.12
C ARG A 364 4.39 20.70 -22.08
N LYS A 365 3.19 20.83 -22.65
CA LYS A 365 2.36 22.02 -22.50
C LYS A 365 2.01 22.23 -21.03
N SER A 366 2.02 23.48 -20.59
CA SER A 366 1.60 23.84 -19.23
C SER A 366 0.08 23.88 -19.13
N GLU A 367 -0.44 23.38 -18.02
CA GLU A 367 -1.84 23.57 -17.65
C GLU A 367 -2.05 24.99 -17.13
N LYS A 368 -3.20 25.58 -17.46
CA LYS A 368 -3.50 26.97 -17.14
C LYS A 368 -4.41 27.07 -15.91
N GLY A 369 -4.12 28.04 -15.04
CA GLY A 369 -4.98 28.38 -13.91
C GLY A 369 -6.13 29.33 -14.29
N TYR A 370 -7.25 29.20 -13.62
CA TYR A 370 -8.36 30.11 -13.66
C TYR A 370 -7.93 31.48 -13.06
N LEU A 371 -8.28 32.61 -13.67
CA LEU A 371 -7.85 33.99 -13.32
C LEU A 371 -6.33 34.24 -13.36
N HIS A 372 -5.65 33.47 -14.01
CA HIS A 372 -4.36 33.44 -14.60
C HIS A 372 -3.13 34.15 -14.07
N ALA A 373 -2.18 34.36 -14.85
CA ALA A 373 -0.92 35.13 -14.78
C ALA A 373 0.19 34.60 -13.85
N MET A 374 -0.09 34.02 -12.68
CA MET A 374 0.99 33.50 -11.82
C MET A 374 1.48 32.09 -12.18
N LEU A 375 0.64 31.26 -12.82
CA LEU A 375 1.03 29.91 -13.25
C LEU A 375 1.81 29.90 -14.57
N ASP A 376 1.66 30.95 -15.38
CA ASP A 376 2.32 31.07 -16.67
C ASP A 376 3.84 31.35 -16.58
N THR A 377 4.36 31.67 -15.40
CA THR A 377 5.78 31.98 -15.16
C THR A 377 6.60 30.80 -14.64
N LEU A 378 5.95 29.68 -14.32
CA LEU A 378 6.66 28.51 -13.85
C LEU A 378 7.29 27.75 -15.02
N ALA A 379 8.39 27.06 -14.72
CA ALA A 379 9.14 26.27 -15.68
C ALA A 379 8.26 25.29 -16.44
N THR A 380 8.64 24.96 -17.66
CA THR A 380 7.92 24.02 -18.52
C THR A 380 7.89 22.64 -17.89
N PRO A 381 6.73 22.11 -17.47
CA PRO A 381 6.65 20.82 -16.81
C PRO A 381 7.11 19.69 -17.75
N LYS A 382 7.51 18.56 -17.16
CA LYS A 382 8.04 17.42 -17.90
C LYS A 382 7.00 16.32 -18.07
N LYS A 383 7.23 15.49 -19.09
CA LYS A 383 6.53 14.21 -19.32
C LYS A 383 7.56 13.11 -19.57
N LEU A 384 7.26 11.92 -19.10
CA LEU A 384 8.08 10.74 -19.34
C LEU A 384 8.04 10.40 -20.84
N SER A 385 9.19 10.25 -21.46
CA SER A 385 9.28 9.99 -22.91
C SER A 385 9.75 8.60 -23.24
N THR A 386 10.77 8.11 -22.54
CA THR A 386 11.28 6.74 -22.77
C THR A 386 11.68 6.07 -21.47
N ILE A 387 11.55 4.74 -21.46
CA ILE A 387 12.10 3.83 -20.46
C ILE A 387 13.01 2.86 -21.20
N LYS A 388 14.28 2.84 -20.85
CA LYS A 388 15.28 2.01 -21.50
C LYS A 388 15.95 1.10 -20.49
N VAL A 389 16.09 -0.19 -20.83
CA VAL A 389 16.80 -1.18 -20.02
C VAL A 389 18.08 -1.58 -20.73
N THR A 390 19.21 -1.49 -20.05
CA THR A 390 20.53 -1.79 -20.60
C THR A 390 21.25 -2.83 -19.74
N ASP A 391 21.71 -3.89 -20.35
CA ASP A 391 22.74 -4.77 -19.79
C ASP A 391 24.07 -4.02 -19.80
N LYS A 392 24.55 -3.60 -18.64
CA LYS A 392 25.80 -2.84 -18.50
C LYS A 392 27.05 -3.68 -18.68
N ILE A 393 26.92 -4.98 -18.73
CA ILE A 393 28.04 -5.89 -18.87
C ILE A 393 28.40 -6.06 -20.33
N SER A 394 27.39 -6.28 -21.16
CA SER A 394 27.55 -6.39 -22.62
C SER A 394 27.34 -5.05 -23.34
N ASP A 395 26.90 -4.01 -22.61
CA ASP A 395 26.47 -2.71 -23.12
C ASP A 395 25.40 -2.83 -24.22
N THR A 396 24.49 -3.81 -24.03
CA THR A 396 23.41 -4.06 -24.98
C THR A 396 22.09 -3.55 -24.43
N GLU A 397 21.27 -2.98 -25.30
CA GLU A 397 19.90 -2.63 -25.01
C GLU A 397 19.04 -3.90 -24.92
N LEU A 398 18.37 -4.10 -23.77
CA LEU A 398 17.46 -5.22 -23.56
C LEU A 398 16.02 -4.85 -23.91
N LEU A 399 15.64 -3.59 -23.67
CA LEU A 399 14.30 -3.10 -23.92
C LEU A 399 14.32 -1.58 -24.06
N ASN A 400 13.49 -1.07 -24.95
CA ASN A 400 13.19 0.35 -25.05
C ASN A 400 11.67 0.52 -25.19
N ALA A 401 11.08 1.33 -24.31
CA ALA A 401 9.68 1.71 -24.35
C ALA A 401 9.55 3.22 -24.56
N SER A 402 8.80 3.63 -25.57
CA SER A 402 8.50 5.03 -25.88
C SER A 402 7.05 5.36 -25.52
N LEU A 403 6.84 6.56 -24.97
CA LEU A 403 5.54 7.04 -24.54
C LEU A 403 5.14 8.28 -25.34
N ASP A 404 3.96 8.23 -25.94
CA ASP A 404 3.37 9.34 -26.65
C ASP A 404 2.13 9.87 -25.92
N TYR A 405 1.84 11.15 -26.15
CA TYR A 405 0.81 11.86 -25.42
C TYR A 405 -0.05 12.71 -26.35
N ARG A 406 -1.29 12.91 -25.93
CA ARG A 406 -2.20 13.86 -26.58
C ARG A 406 -2.72 14.88 -25.58
N TYR A 407 -3.31 15.94 -26.12
CA TYR A 407 -3.92 17.03 -25.39
C TYR A 407 -5.36 17.24 -25.86
N PRO A 408 -6.25 17.74 -24.97
CA PRO A 408 -7.63 18.06 -25.36
C PRO A 408 -7.68 19.28 -26.28
N SER A 409 -8.89 19.80 -26.49
CA SER A 409 -9.11 21.00 -27.32
C SER A 409 -8.23 22.17 -26.87
N GLU A 410 -7.68 22.90 -27.83
CA GLU A 410 -6.88 24.12 -27.60
C GLU A 410 -7.65 25.23 -26.85
N SER A 411 -8.98 25.21 -26.90
CA SER A 411 -9.86 26.19 -26.22
C SER A 411 -9.93 25.97 -24.69
N GLY A 412 -9.42 24.83 -24.17
CA GLY A 412 -9.44 24.50 -22.77
C GLY A 412 -8.06 24.39 -22.14
N ASN A 413 -8.04 23.81 -20.93
CA ASN A 413 -6.81 23.48 -20.24
C ASN A 413 -6.06 22.37 -20.98
N GLN A 414 -4.74 22.47 -21.04
CA GLN A 414 -3.87 21.54 -21.78
C GLN A 414 -3.44 20.36 -20.91
N VAL A 415 -4.42 19.63 -20.39
CA VAL A 415 -4.20 18.42 -19.57
C VAL A 415 -3.56 17.34 -20.43
N ILE A 416 -2.43 16.81 -19.98
CA ILE A 416 -1.72 15.78 -20.71
C ILE A 416 -2.36 14.40 -20.47
N MET A 417 -2.59 13.63 -21.55
CA MET A 417 -3.14 12.27 -21.52
C MET A 417 -2.19 11.32 -22.25
N LEU A 418 -1.87 10.19 -21.65
CA LEU A 418 -1.05 9.14 -22.27
C LEU A 418 -1.82 8.53 -23.46
N SER A 419 -1.25 8.56 -24.67
CA SER A 419 -1.93 8.06 -25.88
C SER A 419 -1.43 6.70 -26.34
N SER A 420 -0.13 6.45 -26.17
CA SER A 420 0.45 5.15 -26.45
C SER A 420 1.69 4.87 -25.65
N VAL A 421 1.95 3.57 -25.46
CA VAL A 421 3.22 3.04 -24.96
C VAL A 421 3.68 1.99 -25.96
N THR A 422 4.74 2.27 -26.68
CA THR A 422 5.32 1.36 -27.66
C THR A 422 6.58 0.73 -27.08
N ILE A 423 6.57 -0.58 -26.95
CA ILE A 423 7.73 -1.37 -26.50
C ILE A 423 8.32 -2.05 -27.72
N ASP A 424 9.58 -1.76 -28.00
CA ASP A 424 10.27 -2.31 -29.17
C ASP A 424 10.17 -3.83 -29.20
N GLY A 425 9.74 -4.35 -30.34
CA GLY A 425 9.52 -5.77 -30.54
C GLY A 425 8.29 -6.39 -29.87
N LEU A 426 7.63 -5.71 -28.93
CA LEU A 426 6.39 -6.16 -28.30
C LEU A 426 5.14 -5.50 -28.90
N GLY A 427 5.28 -4.31 -29.51
CA GLY A 427 4.19 -3.55 -30.09
C GLY A 427 3.67 -2.45 -29.16
N SER A 428 2.49 -1.93 -29.44
CA SER A 428 1.96 -0.74 -28.78
C SER A 428 0.73 -1.03 -27.95
N TYR A 429 0.71 -0.47 -26.77
CA TYR A 429 -0.52 -0.23 -26.01
C TYR A 429 -1.10 1.10 -26.43
N LEU A 430 -2.41 1.16 -26.73
CA LEU A 430 -3.08 2.40 -27.12
C LEU A 430 -4.21 2.70 -26.14
N MET A 431 -4.34 3.99 -25.76
CA MET A 431 -5.34 4.45 -24.83
C MET A 431 -6.30 5.44 -25.49
N GLU A 432 -7.60 5.25 -25.23
CA GLU A 432 -8.65 6.20 -25.53
C GLU A 432 -9.35 6.64 -24.26
N TYR A 433 -9.82 7.89 -24.23
CA TYR A 433 -10.46 8.46 -23.04
C TYR A 433 -11.84 9.01 -23.37
N TYR A 434 -12.71 9.02 -22.37
CA TYR A 434 -14.00 9.69 -22.51
C TYR A 434 -13.79 11.20 -22.71
N LYS A 435 -14.51 11.77 -23.68
CA LYS A 435 -14.52 13.24 -23.96
C LYS A 435 -13.13 13.85 -24.12
N GLU A 436 -12.20 13.10 -24.64
CA GLU A 436 -10.78 13.50 -24.78
C GLU A 436 -10.57 14.73 -25.68
N SER A 437 -11.50 15.02 -26.58
CA SER A 437 -11.48 16.19 -27.47
C SER A 437 -12.20 17.41 -26.91
N ASP A 438 -12.93 17.27 -25.78
CA ASP A 438 -13.64 18.38 -25.17
C ASP A 438 -12.67 19.40 -24.55
N ALA A 439 -13.16 20.62 -24.33
CA ALA A 439 -12.40 21.62 -23.59
C ALA A 439 -12.40 21.28 -22.09
N PHE A 440 -11.22 21.02 -21.54
CA PHE A 440 -11.06 20.79 -20.11
C PHE A 440 -11.10 22.11 -19.34
N PRO A 441 -11.71 22.14 -18.13
CA PRO A 441 -11.72 23.33 -17.30
C PRO A 441 -10.32 23.69 -16.81
N TYR A 442 -10.09 24.95 -16.52
CA TYR A 442 -8.83 25.45 -15.97
C TYR A 442 -8.66 25.06 -14.50
N LEU A 443 -7.40 24.92 -14.06
CA LEU A 443 -7.08 24.69 -12.65
C LEU A 443 -7.69 25.78 -11.77
N GLY A 444 -8.32 25.36 -10.67
CA GLY A 444 -8.99 26.27 -9.75
C GLY A 444 -10.33 26.80 -10.25
N CYS A 445 -10.95 26.17 -11.24
CA CYS A 445 -12.32 26.53 -11.64
C CYS A 445 -13.31 26.22 -10.52
N HIS A 446 -14.46 26.89 -10.53
CA HIS A 446 -15.53 26.70 -9.55
C HIS A 446 -16.57 25.65 -9.96
N ALA A 447 -16.40 25.00 -11.11
CA ALA A 447 -17.30 23.99 -11.62
C ALA A 447 -17.03 22.63 -10.95
N LEU A 448 -17.28 22.55 -9.65
CA LEU A 448 -16.96 21.42 -8.79
C LEU A 448 -18.21 20.97 -8.03
N ASP A 449 -18.41 19.67 -7.92
CA ASP A 449 -19.40 19.12 -7.00
C ASP A 449 -18.94 19.21 -5.53
N HIS A 450 -19.70 18.64 -4.60
CA HIS A 450 -19.39 18.66 -3.17
C HIS A 450 -18.04 17.99 -2.83
N TRP A 451 -17.58 17.04 -3.61
CA TRP A 451 -16.34 16.25 -3.40
C TRP A 451 -15.17 16.71 -4.26
N GLY A 452 -15.40 17.73 -5.13
CA GLY A 452 -14.35 18.31 -5.97
C GLY A 452 -14.28 17.77 -7.39
N TYR A 453 -15.22 16.93 -7.80
CA TYR A 453 -15.29 16.44 -9.18
C TYR A 453 -15.95 17.46 -10.10
N TYR A 454 -15.56 17.42 -11.37
CA TYR A 454 -16.07 18.31 -12.40
C TYR A 454 -17.58 18.11 -12.63
N ASN A 455 -18.37 19.17 -12.48
CA ASN A 455 -19.82 19.14 -12.66
C ASN A 455 -20.35 20.17 -13.68
N SER A 456 -19.45 20.87 -14.39
CA SER A 456 -19.77 21.94 -15.36
C SER A 456 -20.74 23.01 -14.89
N ALA A 457 -20.91 23.18 -13.57
CA ALA A 457 -21.80 24.23 -13.08
C ALA A 457 -21.37 25.59 -13.66
N THR A 458 -22.31 26.26 -14.33
CA THR A 458 -22.08 27.55 -14.97
C THR A 458 -22.03 28.64 -13.90
N GLY A 459 -20.91 29.25 -13.75
CA GLY A 459 -20.70 30.32 -12.77
C GLY A 459 -19.29 30.83 -12.83
N TYR A 460 -18.70 30.90 -14.03
CA TYR A 460 -17.39 31.55 -14.28
C TYR A 460 -17.45 33.07 -14.12
N GLY A 461 -18.19 33.57 -13.14
CA GLY A 461 -18.29 34.98 -12.89
C GLY A 461 -17.79 35.32 -11.47
N ASN A 462 -17.15 36.48 -11.33
CA ASN A 462 -16.83 37.09 -10.04
C ASN A 462 -18.07 37.09 -9.11
N GLY A 463 -18.27 36.10 -8.28
CA GLY A 463 -19.40 35.99 -7.38
C GLY A 463 -20.05 34.60 -7.30
N ALA A 464 -19.66 33.61 -8.13
CA ALA A 464 -20.10 32.25 -7.93
C ALA A 464 -19.43 31.66 -6.70
N SER A 465 -20.16 31.64 -5.60
CA SER A 465 -19.67 31.03 -4.35
C SER A 465 -19.57 29.53 -4.48
N LEU A 466 -18.49 28.93 -4.01
CA LEU A 466 -18.38 27.50 -3.83
C LEU A 466 -19.20 26.97 -2.66
N ILE A 467 -19.86 27.86 -1.94
CA ILE A 467 -20.74 27.54 -0.83
C ILE A 467 -22.13 27.30 -1.39
N PRO A 468 -22.75 26.14 -1.16
CA PRO A 468 -24.12 25.86 -1.54
C PRO A 468 -25.09 26.74 -0.74
N LYS A 469 -26.38 26.73 -1.10
CA LYS A 469 -27.40 27.39 -0.33
C LYS A 469 -27.44 26.85 1.08
N VAL A 470 -27.19 27.75 2.05
CA VAL A 470 -27.23 27.45 3.49
C VAL A 470 -28.31 28.33 4.08
N THR A 471 -29.27 27.73 4.80
CA THR A 471 -30.31 28.45 5.55
C THR A 471 -30.02 28.30 7.03
N LEU A 472 -29.74 29.39 7.70
CA LEU A 472 -29.56 29.44 9.15
C LEU A 472 -30.93 29.69 9.79
N ASP A 473 -31.26 29.01 10.89
CA ASP A 473 -32.50 28.85 11.63
C ASP A 473 -33.58 29.95 11.52
N ASP A 474 -34.82 29.65 11.93
CA ASP A 474 -36.14 30.25 11.75
C ASP A 474 -36.24 31.78 11.86
N ASN A 475 -35.26 32.48 12.40
CA ASN A 475 -35.23 33.91 12.52
C ASN A 475 -34.06 34.59 11.77
N TYR A 476 -33.15 33.84 11.18
CA TYR A 476 -31.98 34.36 10.45
C TYR A 476 -31.74 33.61 9.16
N VAL A 477 -32.57 33.88 8.15
CA VAL A 477 -32.38 33.30 6.82
C VAL A 477 -31.44 34.19 6.05
N GLU A 478 -30.19 33.80 5.91
CA GLU A 478 -29.31 34.36 4.91
C GLU A 478 -29.01 33.32 3.84
N THR A 479 -29.54 33.51 2.66
CA THR A 479 -29.19 32.68 1.51
C THR A 479 -27.85 33.13 1.01
N ILE A 480 -26.78 32.43 1.41
CA ILE A 480 -25.41 32.81 1.12
C ILE A 480 -25.05 32.57 -0.35
N SER A 481 -25.65 31.59 -1.00
CA SER A 481 -25.38 31.28 -2.42
C SER A 481 -26.43 30.40 -3.06
N SER A 482 -26.50 30.44 -4.38
CA SER A 482 -27.31 29.55 -5.22
C SER A 482 -26.44 28.63 -6.10
N SER A 483 -25.17 28.39 -5.73
CA SER A 483 -24.29 27.57 -6.54
C SER A 483 -24.72 26.09 -6.54
N ASN A 484 -24.74 25.51 -7.72
CA ASN A 484 -25.03 24.09 -7.88
C ASN A 484 -23.76 23.26 -7.62
N ARG A 485 -23.72 22.52 -6.51
CA ARG A 485 -22.65 21.58 -6.15
C ARG A 485 -23.06 20.12 -6.33
N ASN A 486 -24.16 19.87 -7.02
CA ASN A 486 -24.60 18.49 -7.28
C ASN A 486 -23.61 17.76 -8.19
N PRO A 487 -23.41 16.47 -7.99
CA PRO A 487 -22.64 15.63 -8.89
C PRO A 487 -23.23 15.61 -10.32
N ASP A 488 -22.36 15.62 -11.30
CA ASP A 488 -22.70 15.40 -12.71
C ASP A 488 -21.81 14.28 -13.27
N PRO A 489 -22.29 13.04 -13.33
CA PRO A 489 -21.52 11.90 -13.81
C PRO A 489 -21.05 12.05 -15.26
N ASP A 490 -21.86 12.71 -16.10
CA ASP A 490 -21.49 12.96 -17.50
C ASP A 490 -20.30 13.91 -17.63
N LYS A 491 -20.07 14.74 -16.63
CA LYS A 491 -18.93 15.66 -16.61
C LYS A 491 -17.74 15.06 -15.87
N ALA A 492 -17.99 14.37 -14.77
CA ALA A 492 -16.94 13.70 -14.00
C ALA A 492 -16.17 12.63 -14.80
N VAL A 493 -16.78 12.02 -15.84
CA VAL A 493 -16.15 11.02 -16.72
C VAL A 493 -15.11 11.62 -17.69
N THR A 494 -15.02 12.94 -17.81
CA THR A 494 -14.10 13.60 -18.74
C THR A 494 -12.65 13.16 -18.47
N GLY A 495 -11.96 12.69 -19.51
CA GLY A 495 -10.57 12.25 -19.41
C GLY A 495 -10.35 10.90 -18.68
N MET A 496 -11.41 10.19 -18.29
CA MET A 496 -11.27 8.82 -17.78
C MET A 496 -10.95 7.84 -18.88
N LEU A 497 -10.15 6.81 -18.56
CA LEU A 497 -9.76 5.75 -19.50
C LEU A 497 -11.00 5.03 -20.01
N LYS A 498 -11.18 5.01 -21.34
CA LYS A 498 -12.30 4.36 -22.01
C LYS A 498 -11.89 3.00 -22.57
N THR A 499 -10.78 2.98 -23.31
CA THR A 499 -10.30 1.78 -23.99
C THR A 499 -8.79 1.65 -23.81
N LEU A 500 -8.34 0.44 -23.48
CA LEU A 500 -6.94 0.05 -23.51
C LEU A 500 -6.76 -1.06 -24.53
N THR A 501 -6.07 -0.77 -25.64
CA THR A 501 -5.72 -1.74 -26.68
C THR A 501 -4.34 -2.33 -26.40
N TYR A 502 -4.23 -3.62 -26.53
CA TYR A 502 -3.01 -4.38 -26.27
C TYR A 502 -2.20 -4.61 -27.56
N PRO A 503 -0.88 -4.86 -27.46
CA PRO A 503 -0.04 -5.17 -28.62
C PRO A 503 -0.55 -6.34 -29.46
N THR A 504 -1.30 -7.27 -28.87
CA THR A 504 -1.91 -8.41 -29.54
C THR A 504 -3.13 -8.07 -30.38
N GLY A 505 -3.60 -6.81 -30.37
CA GLY A 505 -4.76 -6.31 -31.10
C GLY A 505 -6.10 -6.52 -30.38
N GLY A 506 -6.14 -7.20 -29.22
CA GLY A 506 -7.30 -7.17 -28.32
C GLY A 506 -7.39 -5.85 -27.57
N HIS A 507 -8.55 -5.56 -27.00
CA HIS A 507 -8.72 -4.36 -26.18
C HIS A 507 -9.72 -4.57 -25.06
N THR A 508 -9.58 -3.78 -24.00
CA THR A 508 -10.51 -3.71 -22.87
C THR A 508 -11.24 -2.37 -22.90
N GLU A 509 -12.56 -2.40 -22.83
CA GLU A 509 -13.42 -1.22 -22.67
C GLU A 509 -13.90 -1.12 -21.22
N TYR A 510 -13.79 0.07 -20.64
CA TYR A 510 -14.22 0.41 -19.28
C TYR A 510 -15.46 1.29 -19.31
N LYS A 511 -16.53 0.89 -18.60
CA LYS A 511 -17.75 1.68 -18.46
C LYS A 511 -17.98 2.06 -17.02
N TYR A 512 -18.39 3.29 -16.81
CA TYR A 512 -18.54 3.89 -15.48
C TYR A 512 -19.99 4.28 -15.21
N GLU A 513 -20.30 4.42 -13.94
CA GLU A 513 -21.56 4.99 -13.46
C GLU A 513 -21.31 5.85 -12.22
N ALA A 514 -22.29 6.67 -11.84
CA ALA A 514 -22.22 7.48 -10.64
C ALA A 514 -22.09 6.61 -9.39
N HIS A 515 -21.38 7.12 -8.37
CA HIS A 515 -21.50 6.58 -7.03
C HIS A 515 -22.91 6.78 -6.50
N THR A 516 -23.49 5.74 -5.90
CA THR A 516 -24.75 5.84 -5.15
C THR A 516 -24.58 5.29 -3.73
N TYR A 517 -25.35 5.80 -2.80
CA TYR A 517 -25.37 5.31 -1.43
C TYR A 517 -26.79 5.15 -0.90
N GLY A 518 -27.01 4.05 -0.16
CA GLY A 518 -28.27 3.75 0.52
C GLY A 518 -28.25 4.11 2.00
N LYS A 519 -27.08 4.39 2.56
CA LYS A 519 -26.88 4.75 3.96
C LYS A 519 -25.93 5.93 4.09
N ILE A 520 -26.15 6.74 5.14
CA ILE A 520 -25.32 7.91 5.42
C ILE A 520 -24.97 7.96 6.90
N VAL A 521 -23.71 8.26 7.20
CA VAL A 521 -23.25 8.51 8.56
C VAL A 521 -23.62 9.93 8.96
N VAL A 522 -24.39 10.04 10.02
CA VAL A 522 -24.81 11.32 10.58
C VAL A 522 -24.37 11.43 12.02
N ARG A 523 -24.04 12.64 12.47
CA ARG A 523 -23.85 12.90 13.89
C ARG A 523 -25.20 13.10 14.56
N ASN A 524 -25.36 12.47 15.69
CA ASN A 524 -26.56 12.65 16.49
C ASN A 524 -26.38 13.84 17.44
N SER A 525 -27.18 14.88 17.25
CA SER A 525 -27.17 16.06 18.10
C SER A 525 -27.63 15.79 19.55
N VAL A 526 -28.51 14.80 19.72
CA VAL A 526 -29.11 14.47 21.05
C VAL A 526 -28.14 13.68 21.93
N THR A 527 -27.15 12.97 21.35
CA THR A 527 -26.19 12.12 22.07
C THR A 527 -24.77 12.69 22.03
N HIS A 528 -24.63 14.02 22.13
CA HIS A 528 -23.32 14.71 22.20
C HIS A 528 -22.33 14.37 21.05
N GLY A 529 -22.86 14.22 19.83
CA GLY A 529 -22.05 14.05 18.63
C GLY A 529 -21.69 12.62 18.31
N ARG A 530 -22.29 11.63 18.96
CA ARG A 530 -22.15 10.23 18.53
C ARG A 530 -22.61 10.03 17.10
N PHE A 531 -21.94 9.14 16.40
CA PHE A 531 -22.33 8.79 15.05
C PHE A 531 -23.53 7.87 15.04
N ARG A 532 -24.38 8.09 14.03
CA ARG A 532 -25.51 7.25 13.71
C ARG A 532 -25.49 6.96 12.22
N LEU A 533 -25.78 5.72 11.85
CA LEU A 533 -25.94 5.33 10.47
C LEU A 533 -27.43 5.36 10.13
N ASP A 534 -27.82 6.23 9.19
CA ASP A 534 -29.18 6.37 8.73
C ASP A 534 -29.35 5.70 7.38
N ALA A 535 -30.39 4.87 7.25
CA ALA A 535 -30.83 4.33 5.97
C ALA A 535 -31.66 5.37 5.21
N LEU A 536 -31.41 5.50 3.93
CA LEU A 536 -32.16 6.39 3.05
C LEU A 536 -33.37 5.66 2.46
N ASN A 537 -34.50 6.36 2.34
CA ASN A 537 -35.70 5.80 1.67
C ASN A 537 -35.50 5.67 0.15
N VAL A 538 -34.63 6.48 -0.42
CA VAL A 538 -34.24 6.47 -1.82
C VAL A 538 -32.73 6.65 -1.85
N GLU A 539 -32.04 5.85 -2.65
CA GLU A 539 -30.58 6.01 -2.81
C GLU A 539 -30.23 7.39 -3.35
N ALA A 540 -29.12 7.93 -2.85
CA ALA A 540 -28.62 9.23 -3.25
C ALA A 540 -27.34 9.10 -4.07
N VAL A 541 -27.06 10.10 -4.90
CA VAL A 541 -25.86 10.17 -5.76
C VAL A 541 -24.76 10.91 -5.04
N ALA A 542 -23.56 10.33 -5.07
CA ALA A 542 -22.34 10.99 -4.60
C ALA A 542 -21.46 11.45 -5.77
N GLY A 543 -20.50 12.33 -5.49
CA GLY A 543 -19.48 12.73 -6.48
C GLY A 543 -18.58 11.59 -6.90
N GLY A 544 -17.94 11.74 -8.05
CA GLY A 544 -17.07 10.72 -8.62
C GLY A 544 -17.83 9.57 -9.28
N LEU A 545 -17.07 8.59 -9.76
CA LEU A 545 -17.57 7.48 -10.58
C LEU A 545 -16.98 6.15 -10.09
N ARG A 546 -17.80 5.10 -10.21
CA ARG A 546 -17.39 3.72 -9.99
C ARG A 546 -17.44 2.92 -11.28
N LEU A 547 -16.71 1.84 -11.32
CA LEU A 547 -16.69 0.93 -12.45
C LEU A 547 -18.02 0.18 -12.54
N LYS A 548 -18.66 0.24 -13.71
CA LYS A 548 -19.92 -0.46 -14.01
C LYS A 548 -19.71 -1.78 -14.73
N GLU A 549 -18.84 -1.77 -15.74
CA GLU A 549 -18.63 -2.92 -16.61
C GLU A 549 -17.23 -2.87 -17.23
N ILE A 550 -16.62 -4.02 -17.36
CA ILE A 550 -15.43 -4.27 -18.18
C ILE A 550 -15.83 -5.18 -19.34
N VAL A 551 -15.44 -4.82 -20.56
CA VAL A 551 -15.64 -5.63 -21.75
C VAL A 551 -14.29 -5.89 -22.40
N ASP A 552 -13.85 -7.14 -22.40
CA ASP A 552 -12.63 -7.57 -23.08
C ASP A 552 -12.97 -8.10 -24.46
N HIS A 553 -12.34 -7.54 -25.48
CA HIS A 553 -12.44 -7.95 -26.86
C HIS A 553 -11.16 -8.60 -27.31
N ALA A 554 -11.20 -9.90 -27.60
CA ALA A 554 -10.06 -10.58 -28.17
C ALA A 554 -9.88 -10.20 -29.66
N SER A 555 -8.68 -10.35 -30.18
CA SER A 555 -8.36 -10.00 -31.57
C SER A 555 -9.10 -10.86 -32.62
N ASP A 556 -9.64 -12.01 -32.23
CA ASP A 556 -10.45 -12.91 -33.04
C ASP A 556 -11.97 -12.61 -32.97
N GLY A 557 -12.37 -11.58 -32.24
CA GLY A 557 -13.74 -11.15 -32.08
C GLY A 557 -14.52 -11.83 -30.94
N VAL A 558 -13.87 -12.63 -30.11
CA VAL A 558 -14.46 -13.16 -28.89
C VAL A 558 -14.56 -12.04 -27.86
N GLU A 559 -15.74 -11.91 -27.24
CA GLU A 559 -16.03 -10.93 -26.23
C GLU A 559 -16.22 -11.60 -24.85
N SER A 560 -15.59 -11.06 -23.82
CA SER A 560 -15.81 -11.41 -22.42
C SER A 560 -16.26 -10.18 -21.67
N ARG A 561 -17.22 -10.34 -20.77
CA ARG A 561 -17.84 -9.22 -20.07
C ARG A 561 -17.93 -9.50 -18.59
N THR A 562 -17.59 -8.50 -17.77
CA THR A 562 -17.82 -8.52 -16.33
C THR A 562 -18.57 -7.25 -15.94
N ARG A 563 -19.77 -7.40 -15.38
CA ARG A 563 -20.60 -6.30 -14.89
C ARG A 563 -20.58 -6.28 -13.37
N TYR A 564 -20.51 -5.09 -12.79
CA TYR A 564 -20.47 -4.84 -11.35
C TYR A 564 -21.78 -4.23 -10.88
N GLU A 565 -22.38 -4.81 -9.85
CA GLU A 565 -23.58 -4.31 -9.19
C GLU A 565 -23.27 -4.05 -7.71
N TYR A 566 -23.43 -2.82 -7.27
CA TYR A 566 -23.12 -2.35 -5.92
C TYR A 566 -24.39 -2.26 -5.09
N SER A 567 -24.98 -3.41 -4.81
CA SER A 567 -26.28 -3.49 -4.14
C SER A 567 -26.28 -4.51 -3.02
N THR A 568 -27.19 -4.31 -2.08
CA THR A 568 -27.54 -5.32 -1.06
C THR A 568 -28.42 -6.41 -1.69
N ASP A 569 -28.69 -7.47 -0.91
CA ASP A 569 -29.59 -8.55 -1.35
C ASP A 569 -31.04 -8.04 -1.61
N GLU A 570 -31.42 -6.88 -1.05
CA GLU A 570 -32.71 -6.21 -1.27
C GLU A 570 -32.73 -5.30 -2.52
N GLY A 571 -31.62 -5.18 -3.24
CA GLY A 571 -31.48 -4.38 -4.44
C GLY A 571 -31.31 -2.87 -4.21
N ILE A 572 -31.03 -2.44 -2.99
CA ILE A 572 -30.70 -1.07 -2.62
C ILE A 572 -29.19 -0.90 -2.71
N SER A 573 -28.70 0.31 -3.01
CA SER A 573 -27.26 0.58 -3.01
C SER A 573 -26.60 0.14 -1.70
N SER A 574 -25.55 -0.67 -1.81
CA SER A 574 -24.72 -1.09 -0.68
C SER A 574 -23.73 -0.02 -0.23
N GLY A 575 -23.72 1.13 -0.90
CA GLY A 575 -22.86 2.26 -0.58
C GLY A 575 -23.24 2.92 0.73
N ILE A 576 -22.21 3.20 1.53
CA ILE A 576 -22.31 3.95 2.79
C ILE A 576 -21.54 5.25 2.61
N MET A 577 -22.24 6.38 2.72
CA MET A 577 -21.61 7.71 2.74
C MET A 577 -21.04 7.94 4.13
N MET A 578 -19.74 7.87 4.29
CA MET A 578 -19.05 7.98 5.57
C MET A 578 -18.75 9.42 5.93
N ASP A 579 -18.51 10.26 4.93
CA ASP A 579 -18.24 11.68 5.16
C ASP A 579 -18.87 12.56 4.09
N PHE A 580 -19.90 13.31 4.48
CA PHE A 580 -20.52 14.32 3.63
C PHE A 580 -19.85 15.68 3.87
N PRO A 581 -19.43 16.41 2.82
CA PRO A 581 -18.78 17.71 2.96
C PRO A 581 -19.60 18.70 3.76
N ARG A 582 -18.96 19.40 4.67
CA ARG A 582 -19.58 20.38 5.56
C ARG A 582 -19.19 21.78 5.13
N TYR A 583 -20.11 22.68 5.29
CA TYR A 583 -19.92 24.08 4.89
C TYR A 583 -20.00 25.05 6.03
N CYS A 584 -20.55 24.66 7.17
CA CYS A 584 -20.78 25.55 8.31
C CYS A 584 -20.14 25.03 9.60
N MET A 585 -19.55 25.94 10.35
CA MET A 585 -19.07 25.71 11.71
C MET A 585 -19.64 26.79 12.63
N CYS A 586 -20.03 26.44 13.83
CA CYS A 586 -20.39 27.38 14.88
C CYS A 586 -19.41 27.25 16.05
N ALA A 587 -18.83 28.33 16.45
CA ALA A 587 -18.05 28.42 17.68
C ALA A 587 -18.80 29.23 18.70
N ILE A 588 -18.88 28.78 19.96
CA ILE A 588 -19.45 29.51 21.06
C ILE A 588 -18.29 30.03 21.92
N LYS A 589 -18.23 31.31 22.10
CA LYS A 589 -17.27 31.96 23.01
C LYS A 589 -18.01 32.48 24.23
N GLU A 590 -17.54 32.08 25.40
CA GLU A 590 -18.01 32.65 26.67
C GLU A 590 -17.17 33.88 27.02
N GLY A 591 -17.85 34.92 27.48
CA GLY A 591 -17.22 36.14 27.98
C GLY A 591 -18.02 36.80 29.08
N THR A 592 -17.36 37.55 29.94
CA THR A 592 -18.06 38.41 30.91
C THR A 592 -17.87 39.88 30.53
N ALA A 593 -18.95 40.55 30.23
CA ALA A 593 -18.95 42.00 30.08
C ALA A 593 -19.90 42.65 31.10
N TYR A 594 -19.40 43.61 31.88
CA TYR A 594 -20.16 44.31 32.90
C TYR A 594 -20.85 43.40 33.95
N GLY A 595 -20.22 42.27 34.32
CA GLY A 595 -20.76 41.35 35.31
C GLY A 595 -21.90 40.45 34.81
N THR A 596 -22.18 40.44 33.52
CA THR A 596 -23.14 39.54 32.87
C THR A 596 -22.40 38.55 32.00
N GLN A 597 -22.73 37.29 32.12
CA GLN A 597 -22.24 36.29 31.20
C GLN A 597 -22.79 36.55 29.81
N MET A 598 -21.91 36.63 28.83
CA MET A 598 -22.25 36.80 27.42
C MET A 598 -21.79 35.60 26.65
N TYR A 599 -22.63 35.07 25.79
CA TYR A 599 -22.30 34.07 24.80
C TYR A 599 -22.20 34.72 23.43
N GLN A 600 -21.11 34.47 22.75
CA GLN A 600 -20.91 34.94 21.39
C GLN A 600 -20.91 33.75 20.45
N TYR A 601 -21.79 33.75 19.48
CA TYR A 601 -21.88 32.75 18.45
C TYR A 601 -21.14 33.22 17.21
N GLU A 602 -20.12 32.52 16.81
CA GLU A 602 -19.41 32.79 15.56
C GLU A 602 -19.75 31.69 14.56
N ASN A 603 -20.56 32.02 13.57
CA ASN A 603 -20.88 31.13 12.47
C ASN A 603 -19.91 31.37 11.33
N THR A 604 -19.12 30.38 10.97
CA THR A 604 -18.25 30.40 9.81
C THR A 604 -18.78 29.44 8.77
N VAL A 605 -19.05 29.95 7.58
CA VAL A 605 -19.40 29.14 6.42
C VAL A 605 -18.23 29.15 5.46
N SER A 606 -17.75 27.99 5.06
CA SER A 606 -16.59 27.85 4.18
C SER A 606 -16.78 26.72 3.21
N SER A 607 -16.30 26.92 1.99
CA SER A 607 -16.27 25.87 0.96
C SER A 607 -15.26 24.76 1.26
N SER A 608 -14.36 24.98 2.20
CA SER A 608 -13.29 24.06 2.58
C SER A 608 -13.38 23.63 4.04
N CYS A 609 -14.58 23.55 4.60
CA CYS A 609 -14.73 22.96 5.94
C CYS A 609 -14.21 21.52 5.89
N PRO A 610 -13.25 21.17 6.76
CA PRO A 610 -12.68 19.85 6.74
C PRO A 610 -13.77 18.82 7.03
N GLY A 611 -13.94 17.88 6.13
CA GLY A 611 -14.61 16.64 6.44
C GLY A 611 -13.76 15.85 7.43
N TYR A 612 -14.35 14.86 8.10
CA TYR A 612 -13.61 13.94 8.95
C TYR A 612 -12.96 12.81 8.16
N LEU A 613 -12.59 13.02 6.88
CA LEU A 613 -11.93 12.02 6.05
C LEU A 613 -10.57 11.64 6.65
N LEU A 614 -10.63 10.75 7.63
CA LEU A 614 -9.43 10.27 8.30
C LEU A 614 -8.67 9.23 7.45
N ASP A 615 -9.36 8.50 6.53
CA ASP A 615 -8.78 7.38 5.80
C ASP A 615 -8.97 7.39 4.29
N GLY A 616 -9.25 8.54 3.71
CA GLY A 616 -9.14 8.76 2.26
C GLY A 616 -10.35 8.37 1.41
N THR A 617 -11.31 7.59 1.90
CA THR A 617 -12.53 7.31 1.16
C THR A 617 -13.77 7.88 1.85
N TYR A 618 -14.62 8.58 1.09
CA TYR A 618 -15.88 9.16 1.59
C TYR A 618 -17.07 8.20 1.38
N ILE A 619 -16.92 7.18 0.53
CA ILE A 619 -17.93 6.16 0.26
C ILE A 619 -17.27 4.79 0.18
N GLY A 620 -17.90 3.78 0.78
CA GLY A 620 -17.49 2.39 0.69
C GLY A 620 -18.69 1.48 0.46
N TYR A 621 -18.49 0.38 -0.28
CA TYR A 621 -19.53 -0.57 -0.63
C TYR A 621 -19.45 -1.81 0.24
N SER A 622 -20.49 -2.08 1.04
CA SER A 622 -20.54 -3.26 1.90
C SER A 622 -20.79 -4.56 1.13
N SER A 623 -21.31 -4.49 -0.12
CA SER A 623 -21.56 -5.65 -0.98
C SER A 623 -21.40 -5.29 -2.44
N VAL A 624 -20.69 -6.13 -3.21
CA VAL A 624 -20.52 -5.97 -4.66
C VAL A 624 -20.71 -7.31 -5.35
N LYS A 625 -21.55 -7.32 -6.40
CA LYS A 625 -21.80 -8.48 -7.23
C LYS A 625 -21.10 -8.32 -8.58
N GLU A 626 -20.25 -9.28 -8.90
CA GLU A 626 -19.63 -9.45 -10.21
C GLU A 626 -20.43 -10.45 -11.02
N ILE A 627 -20.87 -10.09 -12.21
CA ILE A 627 -21.64 -10.92 -13.13
C ILE A 627 -20.81 -11.14 -14.38
N TYR A 628 -20.49 -12.38 -14.66
CA TYR A 628 -19.66 -12.77 -15.79
C TYR A 628 -20.52 -13.00 -17.07
N GLY A 629 -19.84 -12.98 -18.22
CA GLY A 629 -20.50 -13.11 -19.52
C GLY A 629 -21.26 -14.43 -19.72
N ASP A 630 -20.91 -15.49 -19.02
CA ASP A 630 -21.60 -16.78 -19.02
C ASP A 630 -22.86 -16.79 -18.11
N GLY A 631 -23.11 -15.73 -17.36
CA GLY A 631 -24.23 -15.60 -16.40
C GLY A 631 -23.90 -16.09 -14.99
N SER A 632 -22.74 -16.69 -14.76
CA SER A 632 -22.30 -16.98 -13.40
C SER A 632 -21.98 -15.69 -12.65
N SER A 633 -21.97 -15.73 -11.32
CA SER A 633 -21.73 -14.52 -10.52
C SER A 633 -21.05 -14.79 -9.21
N LYS A 634 -20.45 -13.73 -8.68
CA LYS A 634 -19.78 -13.74 -7.39
C LYS A 634 -20.23 -12.51 -6.59
N VAL A 635 -20.65 -12.69 -5.34
CA VAL A 635 -21.00 -11.61 -4.43
C VAL A 635 -19.96 -11.54 -3.32
N THR A 636 -19.25 -10.42 -3.26
CA THR A 636 -18.26 -10.14 -2.22
C THR A 636 -18.85 -9.16 -1.20
N LYS A 637 -18.85 -9.54 0.08
CA LYS A 637 -19.20 -8.67 1.20
C LYS A 637 -17.95 -8.17 1.89
N PHE A 638 -17.95 -6.90 2.24
CA PHE A 638 -16.83 -6.21 2.89
C PHE A 638 -17.25 -5.76 4.29
N SER A 639 -16.27 -5.69 5.19
CA SER A 639 -16.43 -4.97 6.44
C SER A 639 -16.70 -3.48 6.15
N SER A 640 -17.61 -2.91 6.86
CA SER A 640 -18.14 -1.58 6.56
C SER A 640 -18.23 -0.71 7.82
N TRP A 641 -18.81 0.46 7.70
CA TRP A 641 -19.15 1.30 8.84
C TRP A 641 -20.13 0.63 9.81
N GLU A 642 -20.96 -0.30 9.35
CA GLU A 642 -21.94 -1.00 10.20
C GLU A 642 -21.26 -1.84 11.26
N GLU A 643 -20.19 -2.54 10.89
CA GLU A 643 -19.41 -3.37 11.81
C GLU A 643 -18.35 -2.54 12.56
N PHE A 644 -17.76 -1.56 11.89
CA PHE A 644 -16.65 -0.78 12.42
C PHE A 644 -16.90 0.73 12.28
N PRO A 645 -17.78 1.30 13.11
CA PRO A 645 -18.03 2.76 13.14
C PRO A 645 -16.82 3.49 13.71
N ASP A 646 -16.60 4.74 13.29
CA ASP A 646 -15.66 5.61 13.97
C ASP A 646 -16.17 5.92 15.38
N MET A 647 -15.24 6.04 16.34
CA MET A 647 -15.57 6.15 17.74
C MET A 647 -15.23 7.52 18.32
N LEU A 648 -16.06 7.96 19.25
CA LEU A 648 -15.72 9.04 20.17
C LEU A 648 -15.49 8.40 21.54
N ASP A 649 -14.46 8.86 22.25
CA ASP A 649 -14.18 8.36 23.60
C ASP A 649 -15.27 8.82 24.55
N ASP A 650 -16.01 7.87 25.14
CA ASP A 650 -17.08 8.15 26.11
C ASP A 650 -16.54 8.66 27.46
N ASN A 651 -15.26 8.44 27.73
CA ASN A 651 -14.61 8.88 28.96
C ASN A 651 -14.05 10.30 28.87
N ASP A 652 -14.20 10.95 27.73
CA ASP A 652 -13.86 12.37 27.62
C ASP A 652 -14.82 13.21 28.46
N PRO A 653 -14.36 13.88 29.51
CA PRO A 653 -15.24 14.74 30.30
C PRO A 653 -15.72 15.89 29.39
N ILE A 654 -16.99 15.87 29.02
CA ILE A 654 -17.65 17.08 28.55
C ILE A 654 -17.64 18.01 29.73
N PRO A 655 -17.12 19.23 29.61
CA PRO A 655 -17.24 20.20 30.71
C PRO A 655 -18.71 20.30 31.10
N SER A 656 -19.00 19.88 32.32
CA SER A 656 -20.35 19.95 32.86
C SER A 656 -20.85 21.41 32.81
N GLY A 657 -21.87 21.69 32.02
CA GLY A 657 -22.48 23.00 31.88
C GLY A 657 -22.62 23.53 30.45
N GLN A 658 -22.14 22.80 29.42
CA GLN A 658 -22.32 23.23 28.03
C GLN A 658 -23.39 22.43 27.25
N GLU A 659 -24.38 21.91 27.95
CA GLU A 659 -25.59 21.41 27.32
C GLU A 659 -26.49 22.56 26.93
N HIS A 660 -26.40 23.04 25.72
CA HIS A 660 -27.37 23.95 25.12
C HIS A 660 -28.14 23.24 24.01
N PRO A 661 -29.19 22.50 24.32
CA PRO A 661 -29.97 21.78 23.33
C PRO A 661 -30.76 22.69 22.39
N GLU A 662 -30.91 23.98 22.70
CA GLU A 662 -31.72 24.93 21.94
C GLU A 662 -31.02 25.54 20.70
N LEU A 663 -29.75 25.24 20.48
CA LEU A 663 -28.96 25.86 19.42
C LEU A 663 -28.82 25.00 18.15
N VAL A 664 -29.59 23.95 18.00
CA VAL A 664 -29.35 22.91 17.03
C VAL A 664 -30.45 22.80 15.98
N HIS A 665 -31.05 23.90 15.57
CA HIS A 665 -31.92 23.90 14.39
C HIS A 665 -31.32 24.76 13.31
N ILE A 666 -30.52 24.11 12.45
CA ILE A 666 -30.21 24.63 11.13
C ILE A 666 -30.76 23.63 10.12
N ASP A 667 -31.78 24.11 9.40
CA ASP A 667 -32.39 23.35 8.33
C ASP A 667 -31.53 23.54 7.06
N PHE A 668 -30.69 22.59 6.79
CA PHE A 668 -29.98 22.57 5.52
C PHE A 668 -30.81 21.78 4.52
N THR A 669 -30.95 22.32 3.33
CA THR A 669 -31.50 21.62 2.17
C THR A 669 -30.64 20.38 1.80
N TYR A 670 -29.45 20.30 2.36
CA TYR A 670 -28.54 19.15 2.35
C TYR A 670 -28.25 18.76 3.81
N PRO A 671 -27.91 17.49 4.12
CA PRO A 671 -27.58 17.05 5.45
C PRO A 671 -26.23 17.64 5.91
N ALA A 672 -26.23 18.92 6.18
CA ALA A 672 -25.11 19.62 6.78
C ALA A 672 -25.40 19.78 8.27
N TYR A 673 -24.57 19.24 9.11
CA TYR A 673 -24.79 19.17 10.56
C TYR A 673 -24.03 20.25 11.27
N TYR A 674 -24.71 20.81 12.25
CA TYR A 674 -24.20 21.84 13.14
C TYR A 674 -23.43 21.20 14.28
N TYR A 675 -22.20 21.59 14.48
CA TYR A 675 -21.46 21.19 15.67
C TYR A 675 -20.46 22.26 16.12
N ASN A 676 -20.41 22.44 17.41
CA ASN A 676 -19.16 22.72 18.08
C ASN A 676 -18.21 21.58 17.73
N ILE A 677 -17.41 21.75 16.70
CA ILE A 677 -16.51 20.72 16.23
C ILE A 677 -15.29 20.75 17.11
N ILE A 678 -15.41 20.06 18.19
CA ILE A 678 -14.33 20.03 19.16
C ILE A 678 -13.62 18.69 19.08
N ARG A 679 -14.26 17.64 18.54
CA ARG A 679 -13.70 16.27 18.62
C ARG A 679 -13.55 15.64 17.27
N THR A 680 -12.32 15.24 16.95
CA THR A 680 -12.03 14.34 15.85
C THR A 680 -12.28 12.91 16.33
N PRO A 681 -13.09 12.11 15.64
CA PRO A 681 -13.31 10.73 16.04
C PRO A 681 -12.06 9.88 15.79
N THR A 682 -11.91 8.82 16.58
CA THR A 682 -10.96 7.75 16.28
C THR A 682 -11.45 7.00 15.05
N SER A 683 -10.66 7.00 13.99
CA SER A 683 -11.02 6.30 12.77
C SER A 683 -10.85 4.79 12.93
N ALA A 684 -11.86 4.05 12.48
CA ALA A 684 -11.81 2.60 12.28
C ALA A 684 -11.54 2.20 10.82
N GLY A 685 -11.01 3.12 10.01
CA GLY A 685 -10.82 2.94 8.58
C GLY A 685 -9.94 1.76 8.19
N SER A 686 -8.90 1.44 8.99
CA SER A 686 -8.04 0.27 8.78
C SER A 686 -8.77 -1.07 8.92
N LEU A 687 -9.90 -1.10 9.64
CA LEU A 687 -10.73 -2.29 9.84
C LEU A 687 -11.78 -2.46 8.73
N ARG A 688 -12.04 -1.43 7.93
CA ARG A 688 -13.03 -1.43 6.85
C ARG A 688 -12.44 -1.88 5.52
N GLY A 689 -13.30 -2.37 4.61
CA GLY A 689 -12.89 -2.83 3.29
C GLY A 689 -12.26 -4.23 3.27
N LYS A 690 -12.26 -4.96 4.40
CA LYS A 690 -11.79 -6.35 4.45
C LYS A 690 -12.87 -7.28 3.91
N VAL A 691 -12.47 -8.31 3.15
CA VAL A 691 -13.42 -9.29 2.60
C VAL A 691 -13.97 -10.17 3.71
N MET A 692 -15.28 -10.04 4.00
CA MET A 692 -15.96 -10.83 5.04
C MET A 692 -16.54 -12.14 4.48
N SER A 693 -17.03 -12.10 3.25
CA SER A 693 -17.47 -13.32 2.58
C SER A 693 -17.49 -13.17 1.07
N VAL A 694 -17.33 -14.30 0.38
CA VAL A 694 -17.48 -14.42 -1.08
C VAL A 694 -18.47 -15.55 -1.38
N ARG A 695 -19.61 -15.23 -1.99
CA ARG A 695 -20.60 -16.21 -2.43
C ARG A 695 -20.47 -16.43 -3.93
N HIS A 696 -20.33 -17.67 -4.37
CA HIS A 696 -20.21 -18.06 -5.76
C HIS A 696 -21.50 -18.69 -6.26
N PHE A 697 -21.98 -18.23 -7.40
CA PHE A 697 -23.22 -18.69 -8.00
C PHE A 697 -22.95 -19.22 -9.41
N SER A 698 -23.65 -20.30 -9.75
CA SER A 698 -23.67 -20.86 -11.11
C SER A 698 -24.47 -19.98 -12.09
N THR A 699 -24.47 -20.36 -13.35
CA THR A 699 -25.19 -19.67 -14.43
C THR A 699 -26.71 -19.67 -14.25
N ASP A 700 -27.26 -20.65 -13.52
CA ASP A 700 -28.71 -20.72 -13.17
C ASP A 700 -29.05 -19.97 -11.87
N GLY A 701 -28.09 -19.34 -11.23
CA GLY A 701 -28.23 -18.61 -9.97
C GLY A 701 -28.18 -19.48 -8.72
N SER A 702 -27.87 -20.79 -8.83
CA SER A 702 -27.70 -21.67 -7.68
C SER A 702 -26.41 -21.34 -6.94
N LEU A 703 -26.45 -21.30 -5.60
CA LEU A 703 -25.26 -21.12 -4.78
C LEU A 703 -24.33 -22.33 -4.93
N LEU A 704 -23.08 -22.12 -5.27
CA LEU A 704 -22.05 -23.16 -5.39
C LEU A 704 -21.26 -23.33 -4.10
N ARG A 705 -20.86 -22.20 -3.49
CA ARG A 705 -20.15 -22.17 -2.20
C ARG A 705 -20.15 -20.77 -1.63
N THR A 706 -19.87 -20.68 -0.33
CA THR A 706 -19.56 -19.44 0.39
C THR A 706 -18.20 -19.59 1.05
N ASP A 707 -17.31 -18.65 0.75
CA ASP A 707 -16.04 -18.48 1.48
C ASP A 707 -16.29 -17.37 2.53
N ALA A 708 -16.30 -17.71 3.82
CA ALA A 708 -16.49 -16.77 4.92
C ALA A 708 -15.15 -16.50 5.61
N MET A 709 -14.82 -15.24 5.90
CA MET A 709 -13.61 -14.82 6.55
C MET A 709 -13.93 -14.20 7.89
N THR A 710 -13.16 -14.57 8.91
CA THR A 710 -13.25 -14.01 10.25
C THR A 710 -11.96 -13.29 10.57
N TYR A 711 -12.08 -12.04 10.99
CA TYR A 711 -10.95 -11.24 11.44
C TYR A 711 -11.00 -11.09 12.96
N GLU A 712 -9.90 -10.69 13.53
CA GLU A 712 -9.82 -10.33 14.93
C GLU A 712 -10.76 -9.15 15.22
N ASP A 713 -11.66 -9.33 16.18
CA ASP A 713 -12.75 -8.40 16.51
C ASP A 713 -12.76 -7.93 17.98
N ASP A 714 -11.70 -8.24 18.73
CA ASP A 714 -11.60 -7.82 20.13
C ASP A 714 -11.16 -6.35 20.24
N TRP A 715 -12.13 -5.45 20.18
CA TRP A 715 -11.92 -4.02 20.38
C TRP A 715 -11.31 -3.65 21.74
N SER A 716 -11.46 -4.50 22.75
CA SER A 716 -10.93 -4.25 24.09
C SER A 716 -9.41 -4.41 24.17
N GLY A 717 -8.84 -5.15 23.22
CA GLY A 717 -7.42 -5.41 23.12
C GLY A 717 -6.68 -4.57 22.08
N LEU A 718 -7.37 -3.67 21.34
CA LEU A 718 -6.74 -2.87 20.28
C LEU A 718 -5.76 -1.84 20.84
N GLU A 719 -4.65 -1.68 20.13
CA GLU A 719 -3.65 -0.68 20.48
C GLU A 719 -4.01 0.69 19.90
N TYR A 720 -4.12 1.66 20.79
CA TYR A 720 -4.38 3.05 20.45
C TYR A 720 -3.21 3.94 20.87
N LEU A 721 -2.78 4.80 19.94
CA LEU A 721 -1.93 5.91 20.29
C LEU A 721 -2.78 7.06 20.79
N LYS A 722 -2.55 7.51 22.03
CA LYS A 722 -3.24 8.65 22.63
C LYS A 722 -2.50 9.94 22.32
N SER A 723 -3.22 10.92 21.81
CA SER A 723 -2.73 12.28 21.58
C SER A 723 -3.70 13.29 22.17
N VAL A 724 -3.31 14.54 22.21
CA VAL A 724 -4.12 15.63 22.73
C VAL A 724 -4.44 16.57 21.58
N LYS A 725 -5.70 16.91 21.41
CA LYS A 725 -6.13 17.90 20.44
C LYS A 725 -6.64 19.15 21.13
N VAL A 726 -6.22 20.30 20.62
CA VAL A 726 -6.69 21.59 21.08
C VAL A 726 -7.57 22.19 19.99
N ALA A 727 -8.83 22.47 20.35
CA ALA A 727 -9.74 23.14 19.44
C ALA A 727 -10.43 24.27 20.19
N ALA A 728 -10.23 25.49 19.70
CA ALA A 728 -10.72 26.73 20.32
C ALA A 728 -10.36 26.82 21.82
N ASP A 729 -11.31 26.59 22.74
CA ASP A 729 -11.12 26.72 24.18
C ASP A 729 -11.18 25.33 24.89
N SER A 730 -11.16 24.26 24.14
CA SER A 730 -11.30 22.89 24.66
C SER A 730 -10.12 22.01 24.31
N ILE A 731 -9.73 21.18 25.26
CA ILE A 731 -8.70 20.17 25.13
C ILE A 731 -9.37 18.83 25.27
N TYR A 732 -9.10 17.90 24.32
CA TYR A 732 -9.63 16.53 24.38
C TYR A 732 -8.60 15.50 23.96
N ILE A 733 -8.78 14.28 24.43
CA ILE A 733 -7.92 13.17 24.04
C ILE A 733 -8.41 12.66 22.70
N HIS A 734 -7.47 12.53 21.76
CA HIS A 734 -7.68 11.89 20.47
C HIS A 734 -6.93 10.58 20.46
N HIS A 735 -7.52 9.57 19.85
CA HIS A 735 -6.92 8.26 19.69
C HIS A 735 -6.66 7.99 18.21
N THR A 736 -5.50 7.41 17.90
CA THR A 736 -5.20 6.85 16.58
C THR A 736 -5.15 5.34 16.74
N LEU A 737 -5.98 4.62 15.99
CA LEU A 737 -5.96 3.15 15.97
C LEU A 737 -4.73 2.66 15.22
N CYS A 738 -3.85 1.93 15.93
CA CYS A 738 -2.57 1.42 15.41
C CYS A 738 -2.61 -0.10 15.27
N GLU A 739 -3.68 -0.64 14.69
CA GLU A 739 -3.88 -2.07 14.52
C GLU A 739 -3.90 -2.50 13.05
N THR A 740 -3.44 -3.73 12.84
CA THR A 740 -3.61 -4.46 11.58
C THR A 740 -4.60 -5.58 11.81
N PRO A 741 -5.81 -5.52 11.24
CA PRO A 741 -6.79 -6.60 11.43
C PRO A 741 -6.27 -7.88 10.79
N ARG A 742 -6.19 -8.95 11.60
CA ARG A 742 -5.65 -10.26 11.21
C ARG A 742 -6.78 -11.22 10.87
N LEU A 743 -6.59 -11.99 9.79
CA LEU A 743 -7.50 -13.07 9.42
C LEU A 743 -7.36 -14.23 10.43
N THR A 744 -8.36 -14.48 11.24
CA THR A 744 -8.34 -15.55 12.26
C THR A 744 -9.04 -16.83 11.82
N GLY A 745 -9.92 -16.75 10.81
CA GLY A 745 -10.62 -17.91 10.28
C GLY A 745 -11.05 -17.76 8.84
N LYS A 746 -11.18 -18.90 8.17
CA LYS A 746 -11.75 -19.01 6.84
C LYS A 746 -12.54 -20.29 6.72
N ASP A 747 -13.84 -20.15 6.45
CA ASP A 747 -14.75 -21.28 6.25
C ASP A 747 -15.17 -21.33 4.79
N ILE A 748 -15.02 -22.49 4.16
CA ILE A 748 -15.59 -22.78 2.86
C ILE A 748 -16.82 -23.64 3.07
N ILE A 749 -17.99 -23.07 2.84
CA ILE A 749 -19.30 -23.66 3.12
C ILE A 749 -19.95 -24.05 1.79
N TYR A 750 -20.29 -25.33 1.65
CA TYR A 750 -21.00 -25.86 0.50
C TYR A 750 -22.51 -25.98 0.76
N PRO A 751 -23.35 -25.98 -0.30
CA PRO A 751 -24.82 -26.05 -0.16
C PRO A 751 -25.35 -27.31 0.52
N ASP A 752 -24.59 -28.40 0.49
CA ASP A 752 -24.91 -29.66 1.21
C ASP A 752 -24.63 -29.61 2.72
N GLY A 753 -24.16 -28.47 3.22
CA GLY A 753 -23.78 -28.27 4.62
C GLY A 753 -22.35 -28.69 4.96
N THR A 754 -21.57 -29.14 3.98
CA THR A 754 -20.15 -29.44 4.19
C THR A 754 -19.39 -28.13 4.45
N VAL A 755 -18.60 -28.09 5.53
CA VAL A 755 -17.76 -26.95 5.87
C VAL A 755 -16.29 -27.39 5.91
N LYS A 756 -15.45 -26.65 5.20
CA LYS A 756 -13.99 -26.73 5.35
C LYS A 756 -13.56 -25.52 6.18
N GLU A 757 -13.20 -25.77 7.44
CA GLU A 757 -12.78 -24.74 8.39
C GLU A 757 -11.26 -24.61 8.40
N GLU A 758 -10.75 -23.38 8.29
CA GLU A 758 -9.35 -23.03 8.50
C GLU A 758 -9.26 -21.97 9.61
N VAL A 759 -8.38 -22.17 10.58
CA VAL A 759 -8.18 -21.27 11.72
C VAL A 759 -6.72 -20.85 11.78
N TYR A 760 -6.48 -19.58 12.01
CA TYR A 760 -5.15 -18.97 12.06
C TYR A 760 -4.91 -18.33 13.43
N THR A 761 -3.70 -18.43 13.94
CA THR A 761 -3.25 -17.70 15.14
C THR A 761 -1.92 -17.01 14.86
N TYR A 762 -1.62 -15.98 15.61
CA TYR A 762 -0.44 -15.16 15.41
C TYR A 762 0.38 -15.04 16.69
N ASN A 763 1.66 -14.73 16.55
CA ASN A 763 2.54 -14.42 17.68
C ASN A 763 2.53 -12.92 17.99
N ALA A 764 3.32 -12.50 18.97
CA ALA A 764 3.41 -11.10 19.39
C ALA A 764 3.99 -10.15 18.31
N GLN A 765 4.66 -10.69 17.29
CA GLN A 765 5.17 -9.95 16.15
C GLN A 765 4.20 -9.95 14.95
N ASN A 766 2.96 -10.37 15.15
CA ASN A 766 1.92 -10.52 14.12
C ASN A 766 2.27 -11.54 13.02
N GLN A 767 3.24 -12.43 13.25
CA GLN A 767 3.57 -13.51 12.34
C GLN A 767 2.64 -14.71 12.56
N LEU A 768 2.38 -15.46 11.48
CA LEU A 768 1.54 -16.67 11.55
C LEU A 768 2.13 -17.69 12.53
N ARG A 769 1.44 -17.92 13.64
CA ARG A 769 1.82 -18.88 14.68
C ARG A 769 1.31 -20.28 14.37
N SER A 770 0.08 -20.39 13.90
CA SER A 770 -0.48 -21.67 13.46
C SER A 770 -1.52 -21.48 12.36
N SER A 771 -1.59 -22.51 11.51
CA SER A 771 -2.75 -22.75 10.66
C SER A 771 -3.33 -24.11 10.95
N SER A 772 -4.63 -24.20 11.06
CA SER A 772 -5.32 -25.41 11.48
C SER A 772 -6.52 -25.65 10.58
N MET A 773 -6.69 -26.88 10.09
CA MET A 773 -7.75 -27.28 9.18
C MET A 773 -8.51 -28.47 9.73
N LEU A 774 -9.85 -28.41 9.68
CA LEU A 774 -10.72 -29.51 10.02
C LEU A 774 -10.83 -30.48 8.84
N ASN A 775 -10.62 -31.77 9.09
CA ASN A 775 -10.76 -32.83 8.09
C ASN A 775 -12.17 -33.43 8.11
N CYS A 776 -12.53 -34.19 7.07
CA CYS A 776 -13.82 -34.86 6.93
C CYS A 776 -14.11 -35.93 8.00
N ASP A 777 -13.11 -36.38 8.75
CA ASP A 777 -13.23 -37.37 9.84
C ASP A 777 -13.27 -36.70 11.23
N ASP A 778 -13.61 -35.41 11.29
CA ASP A 778 -13.59 -34.56 12.50
C ASP A 778 -12.22 -34.49 13.17
N SER A 779 -11.15 -34.93 12.50
CA SER A 779 -9.80 -34.67 12.97
C SER A 779 -9.35 -33.27 12.52
N ARG A 780 -8.56 -32.62 13.38
CA ARG A 780 -8.00 -31.28 13.06
C ARG A 780 -6.49 -31.38 12.84
N HIS A 781 -6.06 -31.06 11.64
CA HIS A 781 -4.65 -30.94 11.32
C HIS A 781 -4.17 -29.53 11.62
N THR A 782 -3.10 -29.38 12.42
CA THR A 782 -2.54 -28.08 12.77
C THR A 782 -1.06 -28.03 12.43
N THR A 783 -0.63 -26.96 11.76
CA THR A 783 0.78 -26.64 11.53
C THR A 783 1.16 -25.45 12.39
N TYR A 784 2.13 -25.62 13.28
CA TYR A 784 2.71 -24.57 14.12
C TYR A 784 4.02 -24.09 13.51
N TYR A 785 4.23 -22.78 13.51
CA TYR A 785 5.45 -22.11 13.09
C TYR A 785 6.09 -21.44 14.30
N PHE A 786 7.38 -21.64 14.48
CA PHE A 786 8.14 -21.02 15.56
C PHE A 786 9.36 -20.33 14.96
N TYR A 787 9.45 -19.07 15.25
CA TYR A 787 10.51 -18.17 14.75
C TYR A 787 11.61 -18.03 15.81
N PRO A 788 12.79 -17.46 15.50
CA PRO A 788 13.90 -17.33 16.46
C PRO A 788 13.49 -16.69 17.79
N GLN A 789 12.65 -15.65 17.74
CA GLN A 789 12.17 -14.92 18.93
C GLN A 789 11.19 -15.73 19.77
N ASP A 790 10.50 -16.71 19.20
CA ASP A 790 9.57 -17.58 19.94
C ASP A 790 10.27 -18.59 20.83
N ILE A 791 11.56 -18.83 20.59
CA ILE A 791 12.38 -19.70 21.44
C ILE A 791 12.77 -18.89 22.68
N ALA A 792 12.59 -19.49 23.87
CA ALA A 792 12.99 -18.84 25.12
C ALA A 792 14.48 -18.45 25.06
N ALA A 793 14.84 -17.23 25.50
CA ALA A 793 16.18 -16.67 25.38
C ALA A 793 17.30 -17.60 25.92
N GLY A 794 17.03 -18.32 27.02
CA GLY A 794 17.99 -19.29 27.58
C GLY A 794 18.11 -20.61 26.82
N SER A 795 17.26 -20.85 25.80
CA SER A 795 17.25 -22.05 24.93
C SER A 795 17.67 -21.76 23.50
N ARG A 796 17.85 -20.49 23.12
CA ARG A 796 18.35 -20.09 21.81
C ARG A 796 19.80 -20.50 21.63
N THR A 797 20.19 -20.92 20.45
CA THR A 797 21.59 -20.96 20.05
C THR A 797 22.16 -19.54 19.95
N ALA A 798 23.45 -19.38 19.97
CA ALA A 798 24.09 -18.08 19.80
C ALA A 798 23.69 -17.42 18.49
N VAL A 799 23.55 -18.19 17.41
CA VAL A 799 23.12 -17.68 16.09
C VAL A 799 21.66 -17.22 16.11
N GLU A 800 20.77 -18.01 16.72
CA GLU A 800 19.35 -17.63 16.85
C GLU A 800 19.18 -16.36 17.69
N GLN A 801 20.02 -16.16 18.73
CA GLN A 801 20.00 -14.92 19.49
C GLN A 801 20.49 -13.73 18.62
N GLU A 802 21.57 -13.88 17.87
CA GLU A 802 22.03 -12.84 16.94
C GLU A 802 21.02 -12.54 15.82
N MET A 803 20.26 -13.55 15.35
CA MET A 803 19.16 -13.35 14.40
C MET A 803 18.09 -12.42 15.00
N VAL A 804 17.68 -12.67 16.24
CA VAL A 804 16.72 -11.81 16.95
C VAL A 804 17.26 -10.39 17.13
N ASP A 805 18.51 -10.27 17.61
CA ASP A 805 19.17 -8.98 17.87
C ASP A 805 19.33 -8.15 16.57
N SER A 806 19.40 -8.81 15.42
CA SER A 806 19.54 -8.19 14.09
C SER A 806 18.22 -8.04 13.34
N ASN A 807 17.07 -8.32 13.96
CA ASN A 807 15.74 -8.38 13.33
C ASN A 807 15.67 -9.33 12.12
N PHE A 808 16.44 -10.41 12.10
CA PHE A 808 16.33 -11.48 11.11
C PHE A 808 15.38 -12.56 11.63
N ILE A 809 14.07 -12.30 11.57
CA ILE A 809 13.05 -13.01 12.33
C ILE A 809 11.92 -13.62 11.47
N SER A 810 11.92 -13.43 10.18
CA SER A 810 10.85 -13.93 9.29
C SER A 810 10.98 -15.42 8.96
N ALA A 811 12.15 -16.03 9.19
CA ALA A 811 12.38 -17.43 8.87
C ALA A 811 12.05 -18.35 10.06
N PRO A 812 11.10 -19.29 9.93
CA PRO A 812 10.78 -20.22 11.01
C PRO A 812 11.94 -21.21 11.27
N VAL A 813 12.24 -21.44 12.55
CA VAL A 813 13.26 -22.42 13.00
C VAL A 813 12.64 -23.78 13.34
N TYR A 814 11.35 -23.82 13.67
CA TYR A 814 10.57 -25.05 13.80
C TYR A 814 9.26 -24.94 13.04
N VAL A 815 8.93 -26.02 12.32
CA VAL A 815 7.60 -26.26 11.75
C VAL A 815 7.10 -27.60 12.29
N ILE A 816 6.02 -27.56 13.08
CA ILE A 816 5.52 -28.73 13.79
C ILE A 816 4.09 -29.01 13.32
N GLN A 817 3.84 -30.23 12.89
CA GLN A 817 2.51 -30.68 12.50
C GLN A 817 1.92 -31.58 13.58
N THR A 818 0.64 -31.39 13.83
CA THR A 818 -0.13 -32.19 14.78
C THR A 818 -1.44 -32.66 14.15
N ASN A 819 -2.01 -33.73 14.67
CA ASN A 819 -3.35 -34.14 14.35
C ASN A 819 -4.13 -34.33 15.66
N ARG A 820 -5.30 -33.69 15.74
CA ARG A 820 -6.21 -33.79 16.90
C ARG A 820 -7.42 -34.63 16.54
N THR A 821 -7.69 -35.63 17.33
CA THR A 821 -8.92 -36.45 17.24
C THR A 821 -9.62 -36.40 18.59
N GLY A 822 -10.83 -35.87 18.64
CA GLY A 822 -11.53 -35.59 19.89
C GLY A 822 -10.75 -34.59 20.77
N SER A 823 -10.45 -34.98 22.01
CA SER A 823 -9.67 -34.15 22.95
C SER A 823 -8.16 -34.41 22.91
N SER A 824 -7.68 -35.35 22.08
CA SER A 824 -6.29 -35.78 22.06
C SER A 824 -5.61 -35.22 20.81
N GLU A 825 -4.66 -34.30 21.00
CA GLU A 825 -3.79 -33.78 19.94
C GLU A 825 -2.43 -34.45 19.98
N LYS A 826 -1.94 -34.92 18.84
CA LYS A 826 -0.71 -35.69 18.72
C LYS A 826 0.20 -35.08 17.65
N MET A 827 1.48 -35.00 17.96
CA MET A 827 2.50 -34.58 17.00
C MET A 827 2.68 -35.65 15.91
N THR A 828 2.62 -35.25 14.67
CA THR A 828 2.81 -36.08 13.48
C THR A 828 4.11 -35.82 12.77
N SER A 829 4.60 -34.57 12.81
CA SER A 829 5.88 -34.18 12.20
C SER A 829 6.48 -33.01 12.99
N ALA A 830 7.80 -32.92 13.02
CA ALA A 830 8.51 -31.75 13.47
C ALA A 830 9.78 -31.58 12.63
N ILE A 831 9.89 -30.42 12.00
CA ILE A 831 11.05 -30.03 11.19
C ILE A 831 11.79 -28.94 11.94
N ARG A 832 13.11 -29.06 12.02
CA ARG A 832 14.00 -28.04 12.55
C ARG A 832 14.91 -27.52 11.47
N THR A 833 14.93 -26.20 11.27
CA THR A 833 15.87 -25.48 10.41
C THR A 833 16.94 -24.83 11.29
N GLY A 834 18.20 -25.19 11.10
CA GLY A 834 19.32 -24.52 11.77
C GLY A 834 19.94 -23.47 10.85
N PHE A 835 20.43 -22.42 11.45
CA PHE A 835 21.12 -21.33 10.76
C PHE A 835 22.58 -21.26 11.20
N LYS A 836 23.39 -20.64 10.35
CA LYS A 836 24.79 -20.30 10.65
C LYS A 836 25.12 -18.92 10.11
N LYS A 837 26.09 -18.29 10.72
CA LYS A 837 26.66 -17.04 10.24
C LYS A 837 27.72 -17.34 9.20
N VAL A 838 27.60 -16.75 8.03
CA VAL A 838 28.53 -16.90 6.91
C VAL A 838 29.18 -15.56 6.66
N SER A 839 30.50 -15.52 6.74
CA SER A 839 31.28 -14.32 6.40
C SER A 839 31.47 -14.24 4.89
N LEU A 840 31.06 -13.13 4.31
CA LEU A 840 31.28 -12.73 2.93
C LEU A 840 32.42 -11.70 2.87
N ASP A 841 32.78 -11.25 1.68
CA ASP A 841 33.91 -10.31 1.51
C ASP A 841 33.74 -9.00 2.32
N THR A 842 32.52 -8.46 2.39
CA THR A 842 32.21 -7.15 3.01
C THR A 842 31.16 -7.20 4.11
N THR A 843 30.47 -8.33 4.30
CA THR A 843 29.36 -8.47 5.22
C THR A 843 29.27 -9.88 5.78
N GLN A 844 28.32 -10.08 6.69
CA GLN A 844 27.97 -11.40 7.23
C GLN A 844 26.47 -11.62 7.05
N ILE A 845 26.09 -12.84 6.71
CA ILE A 845 24.70 -13.23 6.53
C ILE A 845 24.31 -14.37 7.45
N PHE A 846 23.03 -14.46 7.78
CA PHE A 846 22.44 -15.68 8.33
C PHE A 846 21.99 -16.56 7.19
N ALA A 847 22.50 -17.77 7.14
CA ALA A 847 22.22 -18.73 6.09
C ALA A 847 21.84 -20.08 6.69
N LYS A 848 21.02 -20.89 5.98
CA LYS A 848 20.64 -22.21 6.43
C LYS A 848 21.89 -23.07 6.67
N SER A 849 21.90 -23.79 7.78
CA SER A 849 22.98 -24.73 8.12
C SER A 849 22.54 -26.17 7.87
N PHE A 850 21.39 -26.51 8.37
CA PHE A 850 20.78 -27.83 8.19
C PHE A 850 19.26 -27.72 8.24
N GLU A 851 18.64 -28.77 7.74
CA GLU A 851 17.23 -29.04 7.92
C GLU A 851 17.07 -30.50 8.35
N SER A 852 16.31 -30.72 9.42
CA SER A 852 16.19 -32.02 10.03
C SER A 852 14.74 -32.32 10.40
N MET A 853 14.34 -33.60 10.28
CA MET A 853 13.01 -34.07 10.66
C MET A 853 13.13 -34.95 11.91
N ALA A 854 12.20 -34.77 12.82
CA ALA A 854 12.15 -35.56 14.04
C ALA A 854 11.75 -37.02 13.76
N GLU A 855 12.43 -37.97 14.45
CA GLU A 855 12.07 -39.38 14.46
C GLU A 855 10.99 -39.60 15.52
N ILE A 856 9.72 -39.63 15.12
CA ILE A 856 8.57 -39.83 16.02
C ILE A 856 8.26 -41.31 16.09
N THR A 857 8.78 -41.97 17.11
CA THR A 857 8.63 -43.43 17.34
C THR A 857 7.47 -43.80 18.27
N SER A 858 6.89 -42.81 18.94
CA SER A 858 5.78 -43.00 19.91
C SER A 858 4.75 -41.87 19.76
N SER A 859 3.55 -42.11 20.24
CA SER A 859 2.50 -41.09 20.28
C SER A 859 2.83 -39.97 21.27
N LEU A 860 3.10 -38.78 20.79
CA LEU A 860 3.43 -37.60 21.59
C LEU A 860 2.21 -36.70 21.70
N SER A 861 1.66 -36.56 22.90
CA SER A 861 0.51 -35.69 23.15
C SER A 861 0.95 -34.22 23.28
N VAL A 862 0.25 -33.36 22.55
CA VAL A 862 0.46 -31.90 22.55
C VAL A 862 -0.67 -31.27 23.34
N THR A 863 -0.34 -30.36 24.26
CA THR A 863 -1.34 -29.68 25.12
C THR A 863 -1.44 -28.20 24.83
N SER A 864 -0.47 -27.63 24.14
CA SER A 864 -0.41 -26.21 23.77
C SER A 864 0.66 -26.00 22.69
N PRO A 865 0.66 -24.86 21.98
CA PRO A 865 1.76 -24.51 21.06
C PRO A 865 3.14 -24.56 21.72
N VAL A 866 3.29 -23.96 22.90
CA VAL A 866 4.56 -24.03 23.67
C VAL A 866 4.89 -25.47 24.07
N GLY A 867 3.87 -26.28 24.39
CA GLY A 867 4.02 -27.69 24.64
C GLY A 867 4.56 -28.47 23.45
N ALA A 868 4.07 -28.17 22.25
CA ALA A 868 4.59 -28.72 20.99
C ALA A 868 6.07 -28.42 20.80
N LEU A 869 6.48 -27.14 20.97
CA LEU A 869 7.89 -26.74 20.88
C LEU A 869 8.76 -27.43 21.92
N ASN A 870 8.31 -27.50 23.17
CA ASN A 870 9.05 -28.17 24.24
C ASN A 870 9.23 -29.68 23.98
N LEU A 871 8.23 -30.33 23.39
CA LEU A 871 8.34 -31.71 22.95
C LEU A 871 9.33 -31.85 21.80
N ALA A 872 9.19 -31.03 20.76
CA ALA A 872 10.09 -31.01 19.60
C ALA A 872 11.55 -30.85 19.99
N ASN A 873 11.85 -29.95 20.94
CA ASN A 873 13.21 -29.72 21.44
C ASN A 873 13.86 -30.95 22.09
N ARG A 874 13.11 -31.99 22.46
CA ARG A 874 13.59 -33.19 23.12
C ARG A 874 13.70 -34.42 22.20
N LEU A 875 13.28 -34.27 20.92
CA LEU A 875 13.28 -35.35 19.95
C LEU A 875 14.66 -35.56 19.33
N ASN A 876 14.88 -36.76 18.84
CA ASN A 876 15.99 -37.04 17.96
C ASN A 876 15.63 -36.63 16.53
N TYR A 877 16.55 -36.01 15.85
CA TYR A 877 16.37 -35.52 14.51
C TYR A 877 17.30 -36.24 13.54
N LYS A 878 16.74 -36.63 12.39
CA LYS A 878 17.50 -37.08 11.24
C LYS A 878 17.68 -35.90 10.31
N THR A 879 18.91 -35.58 9.98
CA THR A 879 19.20 -34.47 9.06
C THR A 879 18.80 -34.88 7.64
N LEU A 880 17.97 -34.05 7.00
CA LEU A 880 17.53 -34.21 5.62
C LEU A 880 18.51 -33.58 4.64
N PHE A 881 18.94 -32.36 4.97
CA PHE A 881 19.90 -31.59 4.18
C PHE A 881 20.85 -30.85 5.10
N THR A 882 22.09 -30.73 4.63
CA THR A 882 23.10 -29.87 5.23
C THR A 882 23.64 -28.93 4.14
N TRP A 883 23.62 -27.64 4.42
CA TRP A 883 24.27 -26.59 3.60
C TRP A 883 25.69 -26.40 4.17
N ASN A 884 26.67 -27.06 3.57
CA ASN A 884 28.03 -27.08 4.09
C ASN A 884 28.77 -25.79 3.80
N ASP A 885 28.70 -25.31 2.55
CA ASP A 885 29.43 -24.12 2.09
C ASP A 885 28.56 -23.16 1.28
N TYR A 886 28.98 -21.90 1.36
CA TYR A 886 28.43 -20.79 0.59
C TYR A 886 29.55 -20.07 -0.15
N ASN A 887 29.27 -19.53 -1.32
CA ASN A 887 30.23 -18.71 -2.06
C ASN A 887 30.28 -17.27 -1.50
N ARG A 888 31.15 -16.42 -2.08
CA ARG A 888 31.35 -15.03 -1.66
C ARG A 888 30.12 -14.13 -1.76
N LEU A 889 29.07 -14.55 -2.47
CA LEU A 889 27.81 -13.83 -2.62
C LEU A 889 26.68 -14.42 -1.76
N GLY A 890 27.01 -15.32 -0.83
CA GLY A 890 26.04 -15.96 0.02
C GLY A 890 25.17 -17.03 -0.68
N ARG A 891 25.57 -17.49 -1.86
CA ARG A 891 24.88 -18.57 -2.56
C ARG A 891 25.34 -19.92 -2.05
N PRO A 892 24.42 -20.89 -1.83
CA PRO A 892 24.79 -22.25 -1.46
C PRO A 892 25.61 -22.88 -2.60
N CYS A 893 26.75 -23.45 -2.28
CA CYS A 893 27.65 -24.08 -3.26
C CYS A 893 28.03 -25.53 -2.91
N HIS A 894 27.81 -25.99 -1.65
CA HIS A 894 27.98 -27.36 -1.25
C HIS A 894 26.86 -27.79 -0.31
N MET A 895 26.15 -28.83 -0.69
CA MET A 895 25.05 -29.39 0.08
C MET A 895 25.22 -30.90 0.20
N THR A 896 24.70 -31.49 1.25
CA THR A 896 24.68 -32.96 1.46
C THR A 896 23.24 -33.34 1.81
N ASP A 897 22.69 -34.37 1.16
CA ASP A 897 21.36 -34.89 1.41
C ASP A 897 21.33 -35.91 2.56
N VAL A 898 20.12 -36.46 2.82
CA VAL A 898 19.86 -37.42 3.89
C VAL A 898 20.68 -38.72 3.79
N ASP A 899 21.06 -39.10 2.58
CA ASP A 899 21.86 -40.29 2.31
C ASP A 899 23.36 -40.01 2.31
N GLY A 900 23.76 -38.78 2.66
CA GLY A 900 25.14 -38.32 2.68
C GLY A 900 25.73 -38.07 1.31
N VAL A 901 24.88 -37.97 0.25
CA VAL A 901 25.35 -37.67 -1.11
C VAL A 901 25.64 -36.18 -1.27
N PRO A 902 26.91 -35.83 -1.56
CA PRO A 902 27.29 -34.44 -1.76
C PRO A 902 26.77 -33.94 -3.11
N SER A 903 26.31 -32.68 -3.11
CA SER A 903 25.95 -31.92 -4.29
C SER A 903 26.69 -30.59 -4.28
N LEU A 904 27.40 -30.31 -5.38
CA LEU A 904 28.04 -29.01 -5.59
C LEU A 904 27.25 -28.22 -6.61
N LEU A 905 27.04 -26.95 -6.35
CA LEU A 905 26.38 -26.01 -7.24
C LEU A 905 27.34 -24.86 -7.55
N LEU A 906 27.72 -24.76 -8.82
CA LEU A 906 28.58 -23.70 -9.31
C LEU A 906 27.73 -22.53 -9.84
N TRP A 907 28.19 -21.34 -9.49
CA TRP A 907 27.56 -20.08 -9.89
C TRP A 907 28.42 -19.34 -10.89
N GLY A 908 27.83 -18.83 -11.94
CA GLY A 908 28.46 -18.05 -12.99
C GLY A 908 27.72 -16.74 -13.27
N TYR A 909 28.14 -16.06 -14.33
CA TYR A 909 27.56 -14.76 -14.74
C TYR A 909 27.57 -13.76 -13.58
N GLY A 910 28.74 -13.63 -12.94
CA GLY A 910 28.88 -12.78 -11.77
C GLY A 910 28.15 -13.30 -10.52
N GLY A 911 27.64 -14.53 -10.51
CA GLY A 911 26.88 -15.14 -9.44
C GLY A 911 25.36 -15.01 -9.55
N LEU A 912 24.89 -14.54 -10.69
CA LEU A 912 23.46 -14.41 -10.95
C LEU A 912 22.78 -15.75 -11.23
N TYR A 913 23.50 -16.67 -11.94
CA TYR A 913 22.90 -17.92 -12.40
C TYR A 913 23.74 -19.15 -12.01
N PRO A 914 23.08 -20.28 -11.67
CA PRO A 914 23.75 -21.55 -11.53
C PRO A 914 24.22 -22.03 -12.93
N VAL A 915 25.46 -22.49 -13.05
CA VAL A 915 26.04 -22.96 -14.32
C VAL A 915 26.33 -24.45 -14.34
N ALA A 916 26.50 -25.06 -13.18
CA ALA A 916 26.60 -26.50 -13.08
C ALA A 916 26.12 -27.02 -11.72
N GLN A 917 25.52 -28.23 -11.76
CA GLN A 917 25.26 -29.04 -10.59
C GLN A 917 26.05 -30.37 -10.74
N LEU A 918 26.80 -30.69 -9.71
CA LEU A 918 27.58 -31.92 -9.65
C LEU A 918 27.03 -32.76 -8.47
N LYS A 919 26.24 -33.77 -8.73
CA LYS A 919 25.79 -34.73 -7.70
C LYS A 919 26.80 -35.84 -7.54
N ASN A 920 26.91 -36.30 -6.30
CA ASN A 920 27.86 -37.31 -5.86
C ASN A 920 29.33 -36.92 -6.12
N VAL A 921 29.64 -35.63 -5.90
CA VAL A 921 30.99 -35.06 -6.06
C VAL A 921 31.32 -34.25 -4.80
N THR A 922 32.44 -34.58 -4.17
CA THR A 922 32.95 -33.82 -3.03
C THR A 922 33.77 -32.60 -3.46
N PRO A 923 33.94 -31.58 -2.61
CA PRO A 923 34.81 -30.43 -2.89
C PRO A 923 36.26 -30.83 -3.28
N SER A 924 36.78 -31.88 -2.64
CA SER A 924 38.15 -32.38 -2.88
C SER A 924 38.26 -33.03 -4.27
N GLN A 925 37.28 -33.84 -4.70
CA GLN A 925 37.26 -34.43 -6.04
C GLN A 925 37.17 -33.34 -7.14
N MET A 926 36.31 -32.32 -6.90
CA MET A 926 36.20 -31.20 -7.83
C MET A 926 37.51 -30.42 -7.89
N ALA A 927 38.12 -30.12 -6.73
CA ALA A 927 39.40 -29.41 -6.68
C ALA A 927 40.51 -30.15 -7.40
N ALA A 928 40.56 -31.48 -7.30
CA ALA A 928 41.52 -32.33 -8.04
C ALA A 928 41.27 -32.30 -9.55
N ALA A 929 40.01 -32.31 -10.00
CA ALA A 929 39.63 -32.30 -11.41
C ALA A 929 40.01 -31.01 -12.15
N VAL A 930 39.95 -29.88 -11.47
CA VAL A 930 40.28 -28.57 -12.05
C VAL A 930 41.57 -27.95 -11.51
N HIS A 931 42.32 -28.69 -10.71
CA HIS A 931 43.57 -28.26 -10.08
C HIS A 931 43.49 -26.92 -9.30
N ALA A 932 42.36 -26.68 -8.67
CA ALA A 932 42.05 -25.42 -7.92
C ALA A 932 41.39 -25.73 -6.57
N SER A 933 42.05 -25.35 -5.47
CA SER A 933 41.47 -25.46 -4.15
C SER A 933 40.26 -24.56 -4.01
N ASN A 934 39.24 -25.01 -3.28
CA ASN A 934 37.97 -24.28 -3.08
C ASN A 934 37.23 -23.92 -4.37
N ALA A 935 37.43 -24.65 -5.46
CA ALA A 935 36.80 -24.40 -6.76
C ALA A 935 35.26 -24.33 -6.67
N HIS A 936 34.65 -25.11 -5.77
CA HIS A 936 33.20 -25.09 -5.54
C HIS A 936 32.66 -23.74 -4.99
N LYS A 937 33.50 -22.93 -4.32
CA LYS A 937 33.15 -21.59 -3.82
C LYS A 937 33.37 -20.51 -4.86
N SER A 938 33.96 -20.82 -5.99
CA SER A 938 34.26 -19.86 -7.03
C SER A 938 32.99 -19.36 -7.70
N VAL A 939 32.95 -18.07 -7.96
CA VAL A 939 31.95 -17.43 -8.81
C VAL A 939 32.59 -17.19 -10.18
N LEU A 940 32.07 -17.87 -11.21
CA LEU A 940 32.60 -17.73 -12.54
C LEU A 940 32.23 -16.37 -13.16
N GLY A 941 33.05 -15.90 -14.07
CA GLY A 941 32.80 -14.69 -14.85
C GLY A 941 31.58 -14.81 -15.74
N TRP A 942 31.38 -13.82 -16.59
CA TRP A 942 30.20 -13.68 -17.44
C TRP A 942 30.07 -14.66 -18.58
N ASN A 943 31.10 -15.46 -18.86
CA ASN A 943 31.08 -16.49 -19.90
C ASN A 943 30.54 -17.84 -19.42
N GLY A 944 30.16 -17.96 -18.15
CA GLY A 944 29.68 -19.24 -17.60
C GLY A 944 30.78 -20.30 -17.46
N LEU A 945 30.39 -21.60 -17.51
CA LEU A 945 31.29 -22.71 -17.45
C LEU A 945 31.75 -23.11 -18.88
N ASP A 946 33.05 -23.18 -19.09
CA ASP A 946 33.61 -23.58 -20.38
C ASP A 946 33.50 -25.11 -20.61
N THR A 947 33.73 -25.54 -21.88
CA THR A 947 33.63 -26.93 -22.26
C THR A 947 34.69 -27.79 -21.57
N ALA A 948 35.87 -27.24 -21.31
CA ALA A 948 36.97 -27.98 -20.67
C ALA A 948 36.60 -28.27 -19.20
N GLY A 949 36.09 -27.30 -18.47
CA GLY A 949 35.59 -27.48 -17.10
C GLY A 949 34.43 -28.47 -17.02
N ALA A 950 33.46 -28.38 -17.95
CA ALA A 950 32.34 -29.30 -18.01
C ALA A 950 32.81 -30.76 -18.28
N SER A 951 33.80 -30.93 -19.16
CA SER A 951 34.40 -32.25 -19.45
C SER A 951 35.21 -32.81 -18.26
N ALA A 952 35.98 -31.95 -17.57
CA ALA A 952 36.70 -32.33 -16.35
C ALA A 952 35.76 -32.85 -15.28
N PHE A 953 34.64 -32.17 -15.06
CA PHE A 953 33.63 -32.58 -14.05
C PHE A 953 32.94 -33.89 -14.43
N ARG A 954 32.62 -34.12 -15.69
CA ARG A 954 32.07 -35.41 -16.17
C ARG A 954 33.07 -36.55 -16.09
N GLY A 955 34.36 -36.25 -16.08
CA GLY A 955 35.44 -37.22 -15.86
C GLY A 955 35.56 -37.72 -14.41
N ILE A 956 34.92 -37.10 -13.44
CA ILE A 956 34.92 -37.55 -12.07
C ILE A 956 34.07 -38.82 -11.94
N SER A 957 34.64 -39.87 -11.37
CA SER A 957 33.98 -41.16 -11.22
C SER A 957 32.67 -41.06 -10.43
N ASN A 958 31.61 -41.66 -10.97
CA ASN A 958 30.25 -41.68 -10.39
C ASN A 958 29.58 -40.29 -10.27
N SER A 959 30.09 -39.29 -10.96
CA SER A 959 29.46 -37.96 -10.96
C SER A 959 28.22 -37.95 -11.87
N ALA A 960 27.19 -37.20 -11.43
CA ALA A 960 26.07 -36.80 -12.27
C ALA A 960 26.13 -35.29 -12.48
N VAL A 961 26.50 -34.85 -13.67
CA VAL A 961 26.80 -33.44 -13.96
C VAL A 961 25.77 -32.87 -14.91
N THR A 962 25.04 -31.88 -14.45
CA THR A 962 24.18 -31.04 -15.27
C THR A 962 24.84 -29.68 -15.47
N VAL A 963 24.84 -29.17 -16.68
CA VAL A 963 25.45 -27.88 -17.04
C VAL A 963 24.40 -27.00 -17.70
N TRP A 964 24.40 -25.72 -17.33
CA TRP A 964 23.52 -24.68 -17.91
C TRP A 964 24.36 -23.56 -18.52
N LYS A 965 23.92 -23.09 -19.68
CA LYS A 965 24.34 -21.79 -20.23
C LYS A 965 23.18 -20.83 -20.27
N TRP A 966 23.47 -19.57 -20.04
CA TRP A 966 22.47 -18.52 -19.95
C TRP A 966 22.75 -17.40 -20.97
N LYS A 967 21.68 -16.81 -21.46
CA LYS A 967 21.70 -15.48 -22.06
C LYS A 967 21.31 -14.53 -20.92
N PRO A 968 22.27 -13.74 -20.36
CA PRO A 968 22.00 -12.91 -19.19
C PRO A 968 20.76 -12.04 -19.37
N PHE A 969 19.96 -11.90 -18.32
CA PHE A 969 18.71 -11.14 -18.27
C PHE A 969 17.61 -11.56 -19.27
N VAL A 970 17.83 -12.62 -20.03
CA VAL A 970 16.89 -13.16 -21.01
C VAL A 970 16.42 -14.55 -20.60
N GLY A 971 17.34 -15.49 -20.39
CA GLY A 971 16.96 -16.83 -20.00
C GLY A 971 18.03 -17.89 -20.26
N ILE A 972 17.64 -19.16 -20.03
CA ILE A 972 18.50 -20.30 -20.26
C ILE A 972 18.71 -20.53 -21.79
N SER A 973 19.95 -20.68 -22.24
CA SER A 973 20.22 -20.97 -23.65
C SER A 973 20.50 -22.46 -23.93
N GLU A 974 21.14 -23.16 -22.97
CA GLU A 974 21.41 -24.57 -23.07
C GLU A 974 21.34 -25.28 -21.73
N LYS A 975 20.82 -26.50 -21.71
CA LYS A 975 20.92 -27.43 -20.57
C LYS A 975 21.46 -28.77 -21.05
N THR A 976 22.59 -29.18 -20.53
CA THR A 976 23.17 -30.50 -20.81
C THR A 976 23.04 -31.39 -19.56
N GLY A 977 22.29 -32.47 -19.67
CA GLY A 977 22.02 -33.43 -18.57
C GLY A 977 23.23 -34.31 -18.24
N PRO A 978 23.09 -35.15 -17.18
CA PRO A 978 24.12 -36.12 -16.81
C PRO A 978 24.42 -37.13 -17.89
N ASP A 979 23.44 -37.41 -18.74
CA ASP A 979 23.57 -38.29 -19.93
C ASP A 979 24.31 -37.66 -21.11
N GLY A 980 24.72 -36.39 -20.95
CA GLY A 980 25.40 -35.63 -22.00
C GLY A 980 24.46 -35.06 -23.06
N ARG A 981 23.15 -35.27 -22.95
CA ARG A 981 22.17 -34.72 -23.90
C ARG A 981 21.89 -33.27 -23.61
N THR A 982 21.82 -32.48 -24.70
CA THR A 982 21.61 -31.03 -24.61
C THR A 982 20.26 -30.63 -25.17
N THR A 983 19.52 -29.88 -24.40
CA THR A 983 18.34 -29.13 -24.84
C THR A 983 18.76 -27.67 -25.00
N SER A 984 18.35 -27.00 -26.07
CA SER A 984 18.68 -25.60 -26.33
C SER A 984 17.44 -24.75 -26.54
N TRP A 985 17.53 -23.49 -26.14
CA TRP A 985 16.49 -22.46 -26.23
C TRP A 985 17.02 -21.33 -27.11
N SER A 986 16.30 -21.00 -28.17
CA SER A 986 16.57 -19.81 -28.97
C SER A 986 15.61 -18.68 -28.61
N TYR A 987 16.12 -17.46 -28.73
CA TYR A 987 15.38 -16.23 -28.43
C TYR A 987 15.49 -15.29 -29.61
N ASP A 988 14.40 -14.59 -29.89
CA ASP A 988 14.39 -13.52 -30.88
C ASP A 988 15.24 -12.31 -30.42
N GLU A 989 15.30 -11.29 -31.27
CA GLU A 989 16.06 -10.05 -30.99
C GLU A 989 15.55 -9.28 -29.77
N TYR A 990 14.31 -9.54 -29.37
CA TYR A 990 13.65 -8.90 -28.19
C TYR A 990 13.71 -9.77 -26.94
N GLY A 991 14.44 -10.89 -26.96
CA GLY A 991 14.59 -11.76 -25.81
C GLY A 991 13.39 -12.69 -25.55
N ARG A 992 12.43 -12.82 -26.52
CA ARG A 992 11.31 -13.75 -26.37
C ARG A 992 11.71 -15.14 -26.87
N LEU A 993 11.19 -16.18 -26.20
CA LEU A 993 11.49 -17.56 -26.57
C LEU A 993 10.96 -17.87 -27.98
N GLU A 994 11.84 -18.17 -28.90
CA GLU A 994 11.50 -18.52 -30.29
C GLU A 994 11.30 -20.02 -30.46
N SER A 995 12.22 -20.84 -29.92
CA SER A 995 12.09 -22.28 -30.01
C SER A 995 12.83 -23.02 -28.91
N VAL A 996 12.39 -24.26 -28.65
CA VAL A 996 13.09 -25.23 -27.81
C VAL A 996 13.49 -26.42 -28.72
N THR A 997 14.77 -26.75 -28.74
CA THR A 997 15.31 -27.85 -29.53
C THR A 997 15.78 -28.96 -28.61
N GLY A 998 15.34 -30.16 -28.88
CA GLY A 998 15.70 -31.37 -28.12
C GLY A 998 17.11 -31.87 -28.41
N PRO A 999 17.56 -32.85 -27.62
CA PRO A 999 18.91 -33.46 -27.80
C PRO A 999 19.12 -34.15 -29.14
N ASP A 1000 18.08 -34.49 -29.84
CA ASP A 1000 18.05 -35.09 -31.16
C ASP A 1000 18.11 -34.06 -32.31
N GLY A 1001 18.15 -32.77 -31.96
CA GLY A 1001 18.17 -31.68 -32.92
C GLY A 1001 16.79 -31.31 -33.48
N TYR A 1002 15.71 -31.96 -33.02
CA TYR A 1002 14.36 -31.61 -33.44
C TYR A 1002 13.78 -30.54 -32.52
N LYS A 1003 13.00 -29.65 -33.11
CA LYS A 1003 12.25 -28.65 -32.34
C LYS A 1003 11.17 -29.36 -31.52
N ILE A 1004 11.21 -29.19 -30.17
CA ILE A 1004 10.19 -29.65 -29.24
C ILE A 1004 9.00 -28.67 -29.26
N SER A 1005 9.31 -27.38 -29.33
CA SER A 1005 8.33 -26.31 -29.35
C SER A 1005 8.83 -25.17 -30.22
N GLU A 1006 7.92 -24.49 -30.88
CA GLU A 1006 8.17 -23.25 -31.63
C GLU A 1006 7.09 -22.25 -31.27
N TYR A 1007 7.52 -21.02 -31.01
CA TYR A 1007 6.63 -19.93 -30.58
C TYR A 1007 6.62 -18.84 -31.64
N ARG A 1008 5.44 -18.37 -31.99
CA ARG A 1008 5.25 -17.28 -32.95
C ARG A 1008 4.42 -16.20 -32.27
N TYR A 1009 4.94 -15.02 -32.28
CA TYR A 1009 4.30 -13.88 -31.64
C TYR A 1009 3.59 -13.03 -32.68
N ASN A 1010 2.26 -13.02 -32.64
CA ASN A 1010 1.47 -12.13 -33.48
C ASN A 1010 1.36 -10.76 -32.80
N ILE A 1011 2.04 -9.80 -33.38
CA ILE A 1011 1.98 -8.39 -32.98
C ILE A 1011 1.26 -7.66 -34.12
N LYS A 1012 0.23 -6.89 -33.79
CA LYS A 1012 -0.51 -6.06 -34.74
C LYS A 1012 -0.10 -4.60 -34.59
#